data_65f691d72cb0ee16944a430ad80e3cfb
#
_entry.id   65f691d72cb0ee16944a430ad80e3cfb
#
_cell.length_a   1.000
_cell.length_b   1.000
_cell.length_c   1.000
_cell.angle_alpha   90.00
_cell.angle_beta   90.00
_cell.angle_gamma   90.00
#
_symmetry.space_group_name_H-M   'P 1'
#
loop_
_entity.id
_entity.type
_entity.pdbx_description
1 polymer ?
#
loop_
_entity_poly.entity_id
_entity_poly.type
_entity_poly.pdbx_seq_one_letter_code
_entity_poly.pdbx_strand_id
1 'polypeptide(L)'
;MVPLTFLRKKAAHSVPLLLAALIFTGCGTQAPDQSTAHMQGSAQADSGFYLQQMSQSTNDTRINWQLLAIRALLKEGKTQQAAELFSQLPQDLNDTQRHEQTLLSAELKVAQKDYDGAKKILGTIDLSTLDKNQQARFWQAGITAEQGRPSLTLLRALIAQEPLLAGADKQKNIDATWQALASMTQDQAKALVINADENVLQGWLDLQQMWFNNRSDPNMLKAGITDWQKRYPQNPGAKMLPTQLVNVQNFKPASTSKIALLLPLNGQAAVFGRAIQQGFEAAKNGTTAVSGSAVPAQAAQAANVNDVVSPSAAETSDLTTAQTPAQGTMQNPVTAPTTQPATPAPAATQAPAETPAPATAEQPQPQTEQPEQQPSAQPQAVVTTSANPGAELKIYDTSAQPLDQVLAQVQQDGASIVVGPLLKNNVEALMKSNTTLNVLALNQPEQVQNRANICYFALSPEDEARDAARHIHEQGKQAPLLLIPRSTLGDRVANAFAQEWQTLGGGVVLQQKFGSASELRAGVNGGAGIALNGSPVSASLPQQQSVTIGGLTIPAPPTDAQISGGGKVDSAYIVATPEEIAFIKPMIAMRNGSQSGATLYASSRSAQGTAGPDFRLEMEGLQYSEIPMLAGSNPQLMQQALGAVRNDYSLARLYAMGVDAWALANHFTQMRQVPGFELNGNTGDLTADQDCVIIRKLS
;
A
#
# COMPACT_ATOMS: atom_id res chain seq x y z
N MET A 1 -17.70 75.82 -7.38
CA MET A 1 -18.20 75.00 -8.49
C MET A 1 -18.14 73.57 -8.08
N VAL A 2 -19.31 72.99 -7.78
CA VAL A 2 -19.50 71.58 -7.40
C VAL A 2 -19.80 70.77 -8.67
N PRO A 3 -19.39 69.53 -8.75
CA PRO A 3 -20.36 68.56 -9.21
C PRO A 3 -20.37 67.25 -8.38
N LEU A 4 -21.47 66.99 -7.90
CA LEU A 4 -22.38 65.82 -8.00
C LEU A 4 -21.77 64.46 -8.05
N THR A 5 -21.89 63.81 -6.91
CA THR A 5 -21.81 62.37 -6.68
C THR A 5 -23.03 61.64 -7.22
N PHE A 6 -22.82 60.59 -8.02
CA PHE A 6 -23.87 59.62 -8.38
C PHE A 6 -23.73 58.34 -7.51
N LEU A 7 -24.68 58.24 -6.61
CA LEU A 7 -24.97 57.00 -5.90
C LEU A 7 -25.73 56.05 -6.82
N ARG A 8 -25.16 54.89 -7.12
CA ARG A 8 -25.88 53.77 -7.69
C ARG A 8 -26.46 52.91 -6.59
N LYS A 9 -27.74 52.99 -6.37
CA LYS A 9 -28.54 52.08 -5.57
C LYS A 9 -28.66 50.73 -6.30
N LYS A 10 -28.27 49.65 -5.62
CA LYS A 10 -28.66 48.32 -6.04
C LYS A 10 -30.14 48.10 -5.73
N ALA A 11 -30.93 47.92 -6.74
CA ALA A 11 -32.33 47.54 -6.60
C ALA A 11 -32.42 46.03 -6.32
N ALA A 12 -32.85 45.68 -5.10
CA ALA A 12 -33.29 44.35 -4.77
C ALA A 12 -34.70 44.18 -5.35
N HIS A 13 -34.86 43.27 -6.28
CA HIS A 13 -36.19 42.84 -6.74
C HIS A 13 -36.72 41.79 -5.76
N SER A 14 -37.54 42.25 -4.84
CA SER A 14 -38.49 41.43 -4.14
C SER A 14 -39.69 41.16 -5.03
N VAL A 15 -39.87 39.90 -5.39
CA VAL A 15 -41.08 39.44 -6.07
C VAL A 15 -42.16 39.26 -5.00
N PRO A 16 -43.30 39.92 -5.06
CA PRO A 16 -44.38 39.63 -4.14
C PRO A 16 -45.07 38.34 -4.54
N LEU A 17 -45.14 37.41 -3.61
CA LEU A 17 -46.03 36.25 -3.66
C LEU A 17 -47.46 36.76 -3.57
N LEU A 18 -48.12 36.77 -4.71
CA LEU A 18 -49.59 36.95 -4.78
C LEU A 18 -50.21 35.60 -4.38
N LEU A 19 -50.71 35.53 -3.15
CA LEU A 19 -51.61 34.51 -2.69
C LEU A 19 -52.98 34.75 -3.35
N ALA A 20 -53.24 34.09 -4.46
CA ALA A 20 -54.58 33.97 -5.00
C ALA A 20 -55.25 32.74 -4.40
N ALA A 21 -55.97 32.93 -3.35
CA ALA A 21 -56.89 31.92 -2.85
C ALA A 21 -58.10 31.86 -3.79
N LEU A 22 -58.04 30.97 -4.77
CA LEU A 22 -59.21 30.56 -5.54
C LEU A 22 -59.81 29.34 -4.89
N ILE A 23 -60.88 29.60 -4.15
CA ILE A 23 -61.79 28.56 -3.70
C ILE A 23 -62.55 28.05 -4.92
N PHE A 24 -62.06 26.92 -5.47
CA PHE A 24 -62.88 26.13 -6.39
C PHE A 24 -63.51 24.98 -5.62
N THR A 25 -64.76 25.14 -5.28
CA THR A 25 -65.66 24.01 -5.03
C THR A 25 -66.00 23.38 -6.36
N GLY A 26 -65.34 22.30 -6.68
CA GLY A 26 -65.62 21.53 -7.89
C GLY A 26 -64.85 20.21 -7.88
N CYS A 27 -65.54 19.12 -7.91
CA CYS A 27 -65.22 17.73 -8.18
C CYS A 27 -63.75 17.36 -8.17
N GLY A 28 -63.36 16.46 -7.28
CA GLY A 28 -62.01 15.99 -7.04
C GLY A 28 -61.27 15.54 -8.29
N THR A 29 -60.42 16.41 -8.79
CA THR A 29 -59.26 16.00 -9.55
C THR A 29 -58.19 15.71 -8.50
N GLN A 30 -57.89 14.42 -8.31
CA GLN A 30 -56.71 14.03 -7.54
C GLN A 30 -55.51 14.78 -8.10
N ALA A 31 -54.72 15.38 -7.21
CA ALA A 31 -53.43 15.95 -7.59
C ALA A 31 -52.63 14.88 -8.36
N PRO A 32 -51.93 15.25 -9.47
CA PRO A 32 -51.15 14.26 -10.21
C PRO A 32 -50.19 13.55 -9.28
N ASP A 33 -50.16 12.20 -9.40
CA ASP A 33 -49.28 11.35 -8.59
C ASP A 33 -47.82 11.61 -8.96
N GLN A 34 -47.12 12.37 -8.10
CA GLN A 34 -45.69 12.68 -8.29
C GLN A 34 -44.78 11.53 -7.90
N SER A 35 -45.26 10.53 -7.15
CA SER A 35 -44.47 9.40 -6.73
C SER A 35 -43.97 8.55 -7.89
N THR A 36 -44.78 8.38 -8.94
CA THR A 36 -44.41 7.65 -10.15
C THR A 36 -43.21 8.29 -10.86
N ALA A 37 -43.23 9.63 -10.96
CA ALA A 37 -42.11 10.36 -11.56
C ALA A 37 -40.81 10.21 -10.79
N HIS A 38 -40.86 10.20 -9.45
CA HIS A 38 -39.71 9.93 -8.59
C HIS A 38 -39.23 8.48 -8.70
N MET A 39 -40.13 7.51 -8.82
CA MET A 39 -39.75 6.10 -8.99
C MET A 39 -39.06 5.84 -10.32
N GLN A 40 -39.46 6.52 -11.37
CA GLN A 40 -38.86 6.42 -12.72
C GLN A 40 -37.57 7.23 -12.85
N GLY A 41 -37.33 8.16 -11.95
CA GLY A 41 -36.15 9.01 -11.94
C GLY A 41 -35.00 8.48 -11.09
N SER A 42 -33.99 9.33 -10.90
CA SER A 42 -32.81 9.02 -10.09
C SER A 42 -33.04 9.01 -8.60
N ALA A 43 -34.24 9.39 -8.12
CA ALA A 43 -34.62 9.47 -6.72
C ALA A 43 -33.58 10.24 -5.85
N GLN A 44 -33.35 11.50 -6.20
CA GLN A 44 -32.25 12.30 -5.62
C GLN A 44 -32.60 12.96 -4.27
N ALA A 45 -33.88 12.96 -3.86
CA ALA A 45 -34.27 13.53 -2.59
C ALA A 45 -33.76 12.66 -1.41
N ASP A 46 -33.66 13.29 -0.23
CA ASP A 46 -33.27 12.57 0.98
C ASP A 46 -34.41 11.71 1.57
N SER A 47 -34.06 10.85 2.49
CA SER A 47 -35.03 9.97 3.16
C SER A 47 -36.10 10.75 3.92
N GLY A 48 -35.74 11.88 4.52
CA GLY A 48 -36.70 12.74 5.24
C GLY A 48 -37.82 13.24 4.34
N PHE A 49 -37.49 13.67 3.12
CA PHE A 49 -38.49 14.08 2.13
C PHE A 49 -39.46 12.93 1.79
N TYR A 50 -38.94 11.77 1.48
CA TYR A 50 -39.75 10.62 1.09
C TYR A 50 -40.61 10.08 2.26
N LEU A 51 -40.08 10.08 3.48
CA LEU A 51 -40.84 9.70 4.68
C LEU A 51 -42.00 10.67 4.95
N GLN A 52 -41.78 11.98 4.73
CA GLN A 52 -42.82 13.00 4.85
C GLN A 52 -43.90 12.81 3.80
N GLN A 53 -43.54 12.59 2.56
CA GLN A 53 -44.50 12.31 1.48
C GLN A 53 -45.30 11.02 1.78
N MET A 54 -44.62 9.99 2.29
CA MET A 54 -45.28 8.75 2.70
C MET A 54 -46.35 8.99 3.76
N SER A 55 -46.04 9.80 4.78
CA SER A 55 -46.98 10.10 5.86
C SER A 55 -48.20 10.90 5.40
N GLN A 56 -48.08 11.66 4.32
CA GLN A 56 -49.16 12.50 3.74
C GLN A 56 -49.94 11.80 2.64
N SER A 57 -49.58 10.57 2.29
CA SER A 57 -50.15 9.83 1.14
C SER A 57 -50.86 8.56 1.63
N THR A 58 -51.75 8.06 0.78
CA THR A 58 -52.57 6.85 1.03
C THR A 58 -52.49 5.89 -0.15
N ASN A 59 -52.83 4.61 0.09
CA ASN A 59 -52.88 3.54 -0.93
C ASN A 59 -51.57 3.36 -1.71
N ASP A 60 -51.64 3.14 -3.00
CA ASP A 60 -50.50 2.90 -3.91
C ASP A 60 -49.49 4.02 -3.89
N THR A 61 -49.92 5.26 -3.77
CA THR A 61 -49.02 6.41 -3.68
C THR A 61 -48.18 6.36 -2.42
N ARG A 62 -48.75 5.96 -1.29
CA ARG A 62 -47.98 5.76 -0.06
C ARG A 62 -46.93 4.69 -0.21
N ILE A 63 -47.27 3.57 -0.84
CA ILE A 63 -46.33 2.47 -1.08
C ILE A 63 -45.15 2.93 -1.95
N ASN A 64 -45.44 3.72 -3.00
CA ASN A 64 -44.40 4.29 -3.85
C ASN A 64 -43.42 5.17 -3.04
N TRP A 65 -43.94 6.03 -2.19
CA TRP A 65 -43.10 6.86 -1.32
C TRP A 65 -42.33 6.02 -0.28
N GLN A 66 -42.91 4.94 0.21
CA GLN A 66 -42.25 4.01 1.11
C GLN A 66 -41.06 3.31 0.43
N LEU A 67 -41.21 2.84 -0.79
CA LEU A 67 -40.14 2.25 -1.59
C LEU A 67 -39.01 3.24 -1.86
N LEU A 68 -39.36 4.49 -2.19
CA LEU A 68 -38.38 5.58 -2.37
C LEU A 68 -37.65 5.91 -1.08
N ALA A 69 -38.34 5.93 0.05
CA ALA A 69 -37.73 6.14 1.37
C ALA A 69 -36.74 5.05 1.73
N ILE A 70 -37.07 3.79 1.47
CA ILE A 70 -36.15 2.66 1.68
C ILE A 70 -34.89 2.83 0.84
N ARG A 71 -35.07 3.16 -0.44
CA ARG A 71 -33.94 3.41 -1.35
C ARG A 71 -33.03 4.52 -0.85
N ALA A 72 -33.60 5.65 -0.42
CA ALA A 72 -32.87 6.78 0.13
C ALA A 72 -32.13 6.43 1.43
N LEU A 73 -32.77 5.67 2.33
CA LEU A 73 -32.15 5.20 3.56
C LEU A 73 -30.93 4.30 3.29
N LEU A 74 -31.02 3.40 2.32
CA LEU A 74 -29.90 2.57 1.89
C LEU A 74 -28.76 3.43 1.33
N LYS A 75 -29.06 4.40 0.49
CA LYS A 75 -28.08 5.33 -0.06
C LYS A 75 -27.36 6.15 1.03
N GLU A 76 -28.08 6.51 2.09
CA GLU A 76 -27.53 7.25 3.23
C GLU A 76 -26.81 6.37 4.25
N GLY A 77 -26.75 5.06 4.03
CA GLY A 77 -26.11 4.11 4.94
C GLY A 77 -26.93 3.75 6.18
N LYS A 78 -28.22 4.16 6.24
CA LYS A 78 -29.14 3.86 7.35
C LYS A 78 -29.80 2.50 7.16
N THR A 79 -28.98 1.47 7.17
CA THR A 79 -29.36 0.10 6.79
C THR A 79 -30.45 -0.48 7.71
N GLN A 80 -30.37 -0.28 9.01
CA GLN A 80 -31.36 -0.81 9.93
C GLN A 80 -32.73 -0.17 9.77
N GLN A 81 -32.79 1.15 9.60
CA GLN A 81 -34.03 1.87 9.33
C GLN A 81 -34.65 1.42 8.00
N ALA A 82 -33.80 1.22 6.98
CA ALA A 82 -34.24 0.69 5.69
C ALA A 82 -34.84 -0.71 5.84
N ALA A 83 -34.23 -1.59 6.62
CA ALA A 83 -34.71 -2.94 6.87
C ALA A 83 -36.06 -2.95 7.60
N GLU A 84 -36.23 -2.10 8.61
CA GLU A 84 -37.47 -1.95 9.33
C GLU A 84 -38.60 -1.46 8.44
N LEU A 85 -38.35 -0.44 7.65
CA LEU A 85 -39.32 0.12 6.70
C LEU A 85 -39.68 -0.87 5.60
N PHE A 86 -38.68 -1.64 5.12
CA PHE A 86 -38.88 -2.70 4.14
C PHE A 86 -39.79 -3.81 4.67
N SER A 87 -39.62 -4.20 5.91
CA SER A 87 -40.44 -5.23 6.54
C SER A 87 -41.92 -4.83 6.72
N GLN A 88 -42.21 -3.53 6.68
CA GLN A 88 -43.55 -2.99 6.80
C GLN A 88 -44.28 -2.84 5.45
N LEU A 89 -43.62 -3.21 4.32
CA LEU A 89 -44.25 -3.20 3.01
C LEU A 89 -45.45 -4.16 3.01
N PRO A 90 -46.62 -3.74 2.44
CA PRO A 90 -47.76 -4.64 2.34
C PRO A 90 -47.49 -5.77 1.35
N GLN A 91 -48.25 -6.86 1.48
CA GLN A 91 -48.11 -8.00 0.58
C GLN A 91 -48.78 -7.78 -0.79
N ASP A 92 -49.80 -6.91 -0.83
CA ASP A 92 -50.52 -6.58 -2.04
C ASP A 92 -49.84 -5.40 -2.77
N LEU A 93 -48.92 -5.75 -3.64
CA LEU A 93 -48.17 -4.81 -4.47
C LEU A 93 -48.52 -5.00 -5.93
N ASN A 94 -48.60 -3.91 -6.69
CA ASN A 94 -48.65 -4.00 -8.15
C ASN A 94 -47.32 -4.50 -8.73
N ASP A 95 -47.28 -4.85 -10.01
CA ASP A 95 -46.08 -5.42 -10.62
C ASP A 95 -44.87 -4.49 -10.56
N THR A 96 -45.05 -3.20 -10.82
CA THR A 96 -43.99 -2.18 -10.74
C THR A 96 -43.41 -2.09 -9.33
N GLN A 97 -44.27 -2.06 -8.32
CA GLN A 97 -43.88 -2.02 -6.91
C GLN A 97 -43.16 -3.32 -6.48
N ARG A 98 -43.61 -4.45 -6.98
CA ARG A 98 -43.00 -5.75 -6.68
C ARG A 98 -41.61 -5.89 -7.29
N HIS A 99 -41.40 -5.39 -8.51
CA HIS A 99 -40.08 -5.36 -9.13
C HIS A 99 -39.11 -4.48 -8.34
N GLU A 100 -39.55 -3.30 -7.91
CA GLU A 100 -38.75 -2.43 -7.05
C GLU A 100 -38.46 -3.06 -5.68
N GLN A 101 -39.45 -3.70 -5.06
CA GLN A 101 -39.26 -4.43 -3.82
C GLN A 101 -38.19 -5.51 -3.92
N THR A 102 -38.24 -6.29 -4.99
CA THR A 102 -37.24 -7.36 -5.21
C THR A 102 -35.84 -6.78 -5.38
N LEU A 103 -35.69 -5.71 -6.15
CA LEU A 103 -34.42 -5.03 -6.32
C LEU A 103 -33.91 -4.44 -4.99
N LEU A 104 -34.77 -3.78 -4.22
CA LEU A 104 -34.44 -3.27 -2.89
C LEU A 104 -34.04 -4.36 -1.92
N SER A 105 -34.65 -5.55 -2.00
CA SER A 105 -34.29 -6.68 -1.16
C SER A 105 -32.84 -7.12 -1.43
N ALA A 106 -32.41 -7.12 -2.68
CA ALA A 106 -31.02 -7.40 -3.06
C ALA A 106 -30.07 -6.31 -2.55
N GLU A 107 -30.43 -5.04 -2.73
CA GLU A 107 -29.64 -3.90 -2.24
C GLU A 107 -29.53 -3.89 -0.71
N LEU A 108 -30.58 -4.27 -0.02
CA LEU A 108 -30.60 -4.41 1.45
C LEU A 108 -29.64 -5.54 1.91
N LYS A 109 -29.65 -6.68 1.23
CA LYS A 109 -28.70 -7.77 1.48
C LYS A 109 -27.25 -7.33 1.30
N VAL A 110 -26.96 -6.57 0.25
CA VAL A 110 -25.64 -5.97 0.04
C VAL A 110 -25.25 -5.06 1.20
N ALA A 111 -26.16 -4.17 1.63
CA ALA A 111 -25.91 -3.27 2.76
C ALA A 111 -25.68 -4.01 4.08
N GLN A 112 -26.32 -5.15 4.26
CA GLN A 112 -26.14 -6.06 5.40
C GLN A 112 -24.91 -6.96 5.25
N LYS A 113 -24.16 -6.84 4.16
CA LYS A 113 -23.01 -7.68 3.83
C LYS A 113 -23.33 -9.15 3.62
N ASP A 114 -24.59 -9.48 3.34
CA ASP A 114 -25.03 -10.81 2.90
C ASP A 114 -24.95 -10.87 1.37
N TYR A 115 -23.74 -11.03 0.86
CA TYR A 115 -23.46 -10.97 -0.58
C TYR A 115 -24.01 -12.20 -1.32
N ASP A 116 -23.98 -13.37 -0.69
CA ASP A 116 -24.54 -14.58 -1.28
C ASP A 116 -26.07 -14.50 -1.37
N GLY A 117 -26.71 -13.98 -0.35
CA GLY A 117 -28.13 -13.69 -0.36
C GLY A 117 -28.52 -12.68 -1.43
N ALA A 118 -27.73 -11.64 -1.61
CA ALA A 118 -27.92 -10.65 -2.67
C ALA A 118 -27.82 -11.30 -4.07
N LYS A 119 -26.81 -12.12 -4.31
CA LYS A 119 -26.61 -12.80 -5.59
C LYS A 119 -27.76 -13.73 -5.95
N LYS A 120 -28.31 -14.46 -4.96
CA LYS A 120 -29.48 -15.31 -5.15
C LYS A 120 -30.70 -14.51 -5.59
N ILE A 121 -30.96 -13.38 -4.94
CA ILE A 121 -32.08 -12.49 -5.29
C ILE A 121 -31.88 -11.91 -6.68
N LEU A 122 -30.70 -11.41 -6.99
CA LEU A 122 -30.40 -10.87 -8.32
C LEU A 122 -30.57 -11.89 -9.43
N GLY A 123 -30.27 -13.16 -9.16
CA GLY A 123 -30.51 -14.27 -10.11
C GLY A 123 -31.96 -14.54 -10.44
N THR A 124 -32.91 -14.05 -9.63
CA THR A 124 -34.36 -14.20 -9.86
C THR A 124 -34.97 -13.03 -10.62
N ILE A 125 -34.22 -11.95 -10.85
CA ILE A 125 -34.72 -10.73 -11.48
C ILE A 125 -34.61 -10.85 -12.98
N ASP A 126 -35.72 -10.58 -13.68
CA ASP A 126 -35.76 -10.38 -15.12
C ASP A 126 -35.47 -8.92 -15.46
N LEU A 127 -34.32 -8.65 -16.07
CA LEU A 127 -33.86 -7.30 -16.43
C LEU A 127 -34.83 -6.57 -17.36
N SER A 128 -35.59 -7.28 -18.20
CA SER A 128 -36.56 -6.68 -19.11
C SER A 128 -37.72 -5.98 -18.38
N THR A 129 -37.95 -6.33 -17.11
CA THR A 129 -38.97 -5.70 -16.25
C THR A 129 -38.51 -4.41 -15.57
N LEU A 130 -37.22 -4.10 -15.67
CA LEU A 130 -36.62 -2.95 -15.01
C LEU A 130 -36.42 -1.79 -16.00
N ASP A 131 -36.60 -0.56 -15.50
CA ASP A 131 -36.19 0.63 -16.25
C ASP A 131 -34.68 0.83 -16.24
N LYS A 132 -34.18 1.81 -16.97
CA LYS A 132 -32.74 2.09 -17.11
C LYS A 132 -32.06 2.31 -15.77
N ASN A 133 -32.66 3.09 -14.87
CA ASN A 133 -32.10 3.38 -13.55
C ASN A 133 -32.07 2.13 -12.67
N GLN A 134 -33.13 1.33 -12.70
CA GLN A 134 -33.19 0.06 -11.98
C GLN A 134 -32.18 -0.95 -12.51
N GLN A 135 -31.98 -1.02 -13.82
CA GLN A 135 -30.95 -1.87 -14.42
C GLN A 135 -29.53 -1.46 -13.94
N ALA A 136 -29.25 -0.15 -13.89
CA ALA A 136 -27.97 0.34 -13.36
C ALA A 136 -27.78 -0.07 -11.89
N ARG A 137 -28.82 0.00 -11.08
CA ARG A 137 -28.81 -0.41 -9.67
C ARG A 137 -28.66 -1.93 -9.54
N PHE A 138 -29.30 -2.71 -10.39
CA PHE A 138 -29.14 -4.16 -10.45
C PHE A 138 -27.67 -4.56 -10.65
N TRP A 139 -27.01 -3.98 -11.66
CA TRP A 139 -25.61 -4.23 -11.92
C TRP A 139 -24.71 -3.72 -10.78
N GLN A 140 -25.04 -2.58 -10.18
CA GLN A 140 -24.29 -2.06 -9.06
C GLN A 140 -24.34 -2.99 -7.84
N ALA A 141 -25.50 -3.56 -7.54
CA ALA A 141 -25.63 -4.54 -6.47
C ALA A 141 -24.79 -5.79 -6.75
N GLY A 142 -24.79 -6.27 -7.99
CA GLY A 142 -23.93 -7.37 -8.43
C GLY A 142 -22.45 -7.07 -8.33
N ILE A 143 -22.05 -5.88 -8.74
CA ILE A 143 -20.66 -5.41 -8.64
C ILE A 143 -20.20 -5.36 -7.17
N THR A 144 -21.00 -4.78 -6.31
CA THR A 144 -20.68 -4.69 -4.86
C THR A 144 -20.62 -6.07 -4.21
N ALA A 145 -21.49 -6.99 -4.62
CA ALA A 145 -21.52 -8.36 -4.12
C ALA A 145 -20.26 -9.17 -4.49
N GLU A 146 -19.50 -8.76 -5.49
CA GLU A 146 -18.21 -9.35 -5.84
C GLU A 146 -17.07 -8.93 -4.90
N GLN A 147 -17.27 -7.95 -4.03
CA GLN A 147 -16.32 -7.52 -3.00
C GLN A 147 -14.96 -7.06 -3.55
N GLY A 148 -14.93 -6.49 -4.75
CA GLY A 148 -13.70 -6.05 -5.40
C GLY A 148 -12.79 -7.18 -5.89
N ARG A 149 -13.21 -8.43 -5.78
CA ARG A 149 -12.45 -9.59 -6.30
C ARG A 149 -12.53 -9.62 -7.81
N PRO A 150 -11.40 -9.56 -8.51
CA PRO A 150 -11.42 -9.61 -9.97
C PRO A 150 -11.92 -10.97 -10.45
N SER A 151 -12.95 -10.94 -11.30
CA SER A 151 -13.58 -12.14 -11.87
C SER A 151 -14.25 -11.79 -13.20
N LEU A 152 -14.57 -12.81 -13.98
CA LEU A 152 -15.35 -12.64 -15.19
C LEU A 152 -16.75 -12.11 -14.91
N THR A 153 -17.37 -12.54 -13.80
CA THR A 153 -18.67 -12.03 -13.35
C THR A 153 -18.63 -10.54 -13.05
N LEU A 154 -17.60 -10.08 -12.34
CA LEU A 154 -17.41 -8.66 -12.05
C LEU A 154 -17.22 -7.84 -13.34
N LEU A 155 -16.38 -8.30 -14.25
CA LEU A 155 -16.13 -7.61 -15.51
C LEU A 155 -17.39 -7.50 -16.37
N ARG A 156 -18.16 -8.58 -16.48
CA ARG A 156 -19.42 -8.59 -17.22
C ARG A 156 -20.46 -7.63 -16.61
N ALA A 157 -20.54 -7.59 -15.29
CA ALA A 157 -21.43 -6.67 -14.59
C ALA A 157 -21.03 -5.20 -14.82
N LEU A 158 -19.76 -4.88 -14.75
CA LEU A 158 -19.23 -3.54 -15.04
C LEU A 158 -19.49 -3.11 -16.48
N ILE A 159 -19.25 -4.01 -17.45
CA ILE A 159 -19.48 -3.75 -18.86
C ILE A 159 -20.96 -3.56 -19.15
N ALA A 160 -21.83 -4.35 -18.53
CA ALA A 160 -23.27 -4.22 -18.69
C ALA A 160 -23.82 -2.93 -18.08
N GLN A 161 -23.25 -2.46 -16.99
CA GLN A 161 -23.67 -1.22 -16.32
C GLN A 161 -23.26 0.03 -17.10
N GLU A 162 -22.10 0.03 -17.74
CA GLU A 162 -21.50 1.23 -18.34
C GLU A 162 -22.46 2.00 -19.29
N PRO A 163 -23.17 1.36 -20.23
CA PRO A 163 -24.08 2.10 -21.12
C PRO A 163 -25.27 2.77 -20.42
N LEU A 164 -25.56 2.36 -19.20
CA LEU A 164 -26.66 2.87 -18.39
C LEU A 164 -26.28 4.10 -17.57
N LEU A 165 -25.00 4.47 -17.56
CA LEU A 165 -24.44 5.55 -16.77
C LEU A 165 -24.13 6.78 -17.63
N ALA A 166 -23.95 7.92 -16.96
CA ALA A 166 -23.58 9.19 -17.59
C ALA A 166 -22.61 9.97 -16.69
N GLY A 167 -21.81 10.84 -17.30
CA GLY A 167 -20.95 11.77 -16.60
C GLY A 167 -19.91 11.11 -15.68
N ALA A 168 -19.83 11.61 -14.46
CA ALA A 168 -18.86 11.12 -13.46
C ALA A 168 -19.06 9.65 -13.09
N ASP A 169 -20.28 9.15 -13.09
CA ASP A 169 -20.58 7.74 -12.79
C ASP A 169 -20.03 6.81 -13.87
N LYS A 170 -20.04 7.26 -15.11
CA LYS A 170 -19.44 6.53 -16.25
C LYS A 170 -17.93 6.41 -16.08
N GLN A 171 -17.25 7.48 -15.70
CA GLN A 171 -15.80 7.46 -15.43
C GLN A 171 -15.47 6.53 -14.25
N LYS A 172 -16.27 6.55 -13.20
CA LYS A 172 -16.09 5.63 -12.06
C LYS A 172 -16.22 4.16 -12.47
N ASN A 173 -17.18 3.84 -13.32
CA ASN A 173 -17.36 2.51 -13.86
C ASN A 173 -16.14 2.06 -14.70
N ILE A 174 -15.67 2.93 -15.58
CA ILE A 174 -14.48 2.66 -16.42
C ILE A 174 -13.23 2.47 -15.56
N ASP A 175 -13.04 3.30 -14.55
CA ASP A 175 -11.94 3.17 -13.60
C ASP A 175 -12.03 1.87 -12.80
N ALA A 176 -13.22 1.48 -12.37
CA ALA A 176 -13.46 0.22 -11.68
C ALA A 176 -13.20 -1.00 -12.57
N THR A 177 -13.58 -0.92 -13.84
CA THR A 177 -13.29 -1.95 -14.84
C THR A 177 -11.78 -2.13 -15.03
N TRP A 178 -11.07 -1.02 -15.17
CA TRP A 178 -9.61 -1.05 -15.27
C TRP A 178 -8.95 -1.58 -14.00
N GLN A 179 -9.43 -1.16 -12.83
CA GLN A 179 -8.91 -1.64 -11.55
C GLN A 179 -9.07 -3.16 -11.42
N ALA A 180 -10.20 -3.71 -11.80
CA ALA A 180 -10.44 -5.15 -11.80
C ALA A 180 -9.46 -5.88 -12.74
N LEU A 181 -9.26 -5.36 -13.95
CA LEU A 181 -8.33 -5.92 -14.93
C LEU A 181 -6.87 -5.83 -14.45
N ALA A 182 -6.46 -4.68 -13.92
CA ALA A 182 -5.10 -4.46 -13.44
C ALA A 182 -4.77 -5.32 -12.21
N SER A 183 -5.78 -5.73 -11.44
CA SER A 183 -5.63 -6.60 -10.27
C SER A 183 -5.54 -8.08 -10.63
N MET A 184 -5.89 -8.47 -11.85
CA MET A 184 -5.74 -9.84 -12.31
C MET A 184 -4.28 -10.16 -12.66
N THR A 185 -3.86 -11.39 -12.33
CA THR A 185 -2.61 -11.92 -12.88
C THR A 185 -2.78 -12.25 -14.37
N GLN A 186 -1.67 -12.36 -15.09
CA GLN A 186 -1.73 -12.80 -16.49
C GLN A 186 -2.38 -14.17 -16.66
N ASP A 187 -2.10 -15.10 -15.76
CA ASP A 187 -2.66 -16.43 -15.80
C ASP A 187 -4.18 -16.42 -15.56
N GLN A 188 -4.64 -15.61 -14.61
CA GLN A 188 -6.07 -15.39 -14.38
C GLN A 188 -6.76 -14.82 -15.61
N ALA A 189 -6.18 -13.81 -16.25
CA ALA A 189 -6.75 -13.19 -17.44
C ALA A 189 -6.77 -14.14 -18.64
N LYS A 190 -5.73 -14.94 -18.85
CA LYS A 190 -5.66 -15.97 -19.92
C LYS A 190 -6.62 -17.12 -19.70
N ALA A 191 -6.96 -17.43 -18.46
CA ALA A 191 -7.91 -18.49 -18.12
C ALA A 191 -9.37 -18.09 -18.34
N LEU A 192 -9.67 -16.81 -18.62
CA LEU A 192 -11.03 -16.36 -18.86
C LEU A 192 -11.55 -16.90 -20.19
N VAL A 193 -12.71 -17.56 -20.14
CA VAL A 193 -13.43 -18.03 -21.32
C VAL A 193 -14.54 -17.04 -21.64
N ILE A 194 -14.39 -16.32 -22.72
CA ILE A 194 -15.35 -15.31 -23.18
C ILE A 194 -16.09 -15.78 -24.43
N ASN A 195 -17.29 -15.24 -24.65
CA ASN A 195 -18.08 -15.55 -25.83
C ASN A 195 -17.58 -14.73 -27.04
N ALA A 196 -17.75 -15.26 -28.23
CA ALA A 196 -17.28 -14.61 -29.45
C ALA A 196 -17.92 -13.25 -29.76
N ASP A 197 -19.09 -12.98 -29.19
CA ASP A 197 -19.84 -11.72 -29.35
C ASP A 197 -19.49 -10.66 -28.27
N GLU A 198 -18.66 -11.02 -27.28
CA GLU A 198 -18.24 -10.10 -26.20
C GLU A 198 -17.07 -9.20 -26.65
N ASN A 199 -17.31 -8.34 -27.63
CA ASN A 199 -16.28 -7.49 -28.23
C ASN A 199 -15.72 -6.44 -27.26
N VAL A 200 -16.56 -5.88 -26.39
CA VAL A 200 -16.12 -4.91 -25.37
C VAL A 200 -15.17 -5.58 -24.38
N LEU A 201 -15.52 -6.75 -23.90
CA LEU A 201 -14.68 -7.52 -22.99
C LEU A 201 -13.36 -7.92 -23.65
N GLN A 202 -13.39 -8.35 -24.90
CA GLN A 202 -12.17 -8.67 -25.67
C GLN A 202 -11.25 -7.45 -25.77
N GLY A 203 -11.81 -6.29 -26.08
CA GLY A 203 -11.04 -5.05 -26.14
C GLY A 203 -10.37 -4.71 -24.81
N TRP A 204 -11.10 -4.84 -23.71
CA TRP A 204 -10.55 -4.65 -22.37
C TRP A 204 -9.43 -5.63 -22.02
N LEU A 205 -9.58 -6.91 -22.37
CA LEU A 205 -8.57 -7.93 -22.14
C LEU A 205 -7.30 -7.68 -22.97
N ASP A 206 -7.43 -7.20 -24.19
CA ASP A 206 -6.29 -6.82 -25.02
C ASP A 206 -5.54 -5.61 -24.45
N LEU A 207 -6.26 -4.64 -23.89
CA LEU A 207 -5.65 -3.52 -23.17
C LEU A 207 -4.88 -3.99 -21.95
N GLN A 208 -5.47 -4.87 -21.17
CA GLN A 208 -4.84 -5.44 -19.99
C GLN A 208 -3.55 -6.19 -20.36
N GLN A 209 -3.58 -6.98 -21.42
CA GLN A 209 -2.39 -7.71 -21.87
C GLN A 209 -1.29 -6.78 -22.36
N MET A 210 -1.64 -5.76 -23.13
CA MET A 210 -0.69 -4.73 -23.58
C MET A 210 -0.04 -4.03 -22.38
N TRP A 211 -0.84 -3.68 -21.39
CA TRP A 211 -0.36 -3.04 -20.17
C TRP A 211 0.59 -3.94 -19.37
N PHE A 212 0.26 -5.22 -19.19
CA PHE A 212 1.14 -6.19 -18.54
C PHE A 212 2.47 -6.35 -19.24
N ASN A 213 2.46 -6.39 -20.56
CA ASN A 213 3.69 -6.58 -21.35
C ASN A 213 4.60 -5.35 -21.29
N ASN A 214 4.05 -4.15 -21.06
CA ASN A 214 4.77 -2.88 -21.16
C ASN A 214 4.71 -2.05 -19.88
N ARG A 215 4.20 -2.60 -18.77
CA ARG A 215 3.95 -1.85 -17.53
C ARG A 215 5.17 -1.15 -16.94
N SER A 216 6.35 -1.66 -17.22
CA SER A 216 7.62 -1.09 -16.76
C SER A 216 8.22 -0.04 -17.70
N ASP A 217 7.65 0.16 -18.88
CA ASP A 217 8.12 1.12 -19.87
C ASP A 217 7.02 2.15 -20.20
N PRO A 218 7.11 3.37 -19.65
CA PRO A 218 6.10 4.41 -19.89
C PRO A 218 5.95 4.79 -21.36
N ASN A 219 7.02 4.74 -22.15
CA ASN A 219 6.96 5.08 -23.58
C ASN A 219 6.20 4.01 -24.37
N MET A 220 6.47 2.75 -24.09
CA MET A 220 5.76 1.62 -24.70
C MET A 220 4.29 1.59 -24.26
N LEU A 221 3.99 1.94 -23.02
CA LEU A 221 2.61 2.10 -22.55
C LEU A 221 1.88 3.18 -23.31
N LYS A 222 2.48 4.37 -23.49
CA LYS A 222 1.87 5.46 -24.27
C LYS A 222 1.54 5.03 -25.70
N ALA A 223 2.51 4.41 -26.37
CA ALA A 223 2.32 3.92 -27.74
C ALA A 223 1.26 2.82 -27.81
N GLY A 224 1.27 1.90 -26.85
CA GLY A 224 0.32 0.80 -26.77
C GLY A 224 -1.11 1.26 -26.50
N ILE A 225 -1.32 2.25 -25.64
CA ILE A 225 -2.63 2.85 -25.39
C ILE A 225 -3.16 3.50 -26.65
N THR A 226 -2.36 4.28 -27.35
CA THR A 226 -2.77 4.95 -28.60
C THR A 226 -3.12 3.92 -29.68
N ASP A 227 -2.35 2.87 -29.85
CA ASP A 227 -2.64 1.79 -30.79
C ASP A 227 -3.93 1.06 -30.43
N TRP A 228 -4.13 0.76 -29.15
CA TRP A 228 -5.34 0.12 -28.66
C TRP A 228 -6.60 0.95 -28.94
N GLN A 229 -6.55 2.27 -28.70
CA GLN A 229 -7.66 3.18 -29.01
C GLN A 229 -8.04 3.16 -30.49
N LYS A 230 -7.06 3.00 -31.36
CA LYS A 230 -7.30 2.89 -32.82
C LYS A 230 -7.90 1.56 -33.21
N ARG A 231 -7.52 0.46 -32.54
CA ARG A 231 -8.03 -0.88 -32.80
C ARG A 231 -9.43 -1.11 -32.22
N TYR A 232 -9.75 -0.46 -31.11
CA TYR A 232 -11.02 -0.61 -30.40
C TYR A 232 -11.73 0.74 -30.20
N PRO A 233 -12.06 1.48 -31.28
CA PRO A 233 -12.63 2.81 -31.15
C PRO A 233 -14.02 2.83 -30.51
N GLN A 234 -14.73 1.72 -30.49
CA GLN A 234 -16.06 1.59 -29.92
C GLN A 234 -16.05 1.12 -28.45
N ASN A 235 -14.89 0.74 -27.93
CA ASN A 235 -14.77 0.39 -26.52
C ASN A 235 -14.98 1.64 -25.66
N PRO A 236 -15.77 1.56 -24.57
CA PRO A 236 -16.00 2.72 -23.69
C PRO A 236 -14.70 3.32 -23.15
N GLY A 237 -13.72 2.48 -22.82
CA GLY A 237 -12.40 2.90 -22.36
C GLY A 237 -11.55 3.61 -23.41
N ALA A 238 -11.80 3.38 -24.70
CA ALA A 238 -11.15 4.13 -25.78
C ALA A 238 -11.71 5.55 -25.93
N LYS A 239 -13.01 5.72 -25.69
CA LYS A 239 -13.68 7.02 -25.72
C LYS A 239 -13.41 7.83 -24.45
N MET A 240 -13.31 7.16 -23.33
CA MET A 240 -13.07 7.73 -22.00
C MET A 240 -12.03 6.86 -21.29
N LEU A 241 -10.74 7.20 -21.42
CA LEU A 241 -9.68 6.42 -20.83
C LEU A 241 -9.83 6.31 -19.31
N PRO A 242 -9.51 5.14 -18.72
CA PRO A 242 -9.30 5.05 -17.29
C PRO A 242 -8.32 6.13 -16.81
N THR A 243 -8.60 6.70 -15.65
CA THR A 243 -7.81 7.83 -15.10
C THR A 243 -6.34 7.49 -15.00
N GLN A 244 -5.98 6.27 -14.59
CA GLN A 244 -4.60 5.82 -14.51
C GLN A 244 -3.89 5.85 -15.88
N LEU A 245 -4.59 5.51 -16.95
CA LEU A 245 -4.02 5.50 -18.31
C LEU A 245 -3.90 6.92 -18.88
N VAL A 246 -4.80 7.82 -18.53
CA VAL A 246 -4.65 9.26 -18.86
C VAL A 246 -3.37 9.80 -18.23
N ASN A 247 -3.10 9.45 -16.98
CA ASN A 247 -1.90 9.88 -16.27
C ASN A 247 -0.63 9.38 -16.95
N VAL A 248 -0.62 8.14 -17.44
CA VAL A 248 0.52 7.58 -18.21
C VAL A 248 0.87 8.43 -19.42
N GLN A 249 -0.11 8.98 -20.11
CA GLN A 249 0.12 9.82 -21.30
C GLN A 249 0.84 11.14 -20.97
N ASN A 250 0.76 11.59 -19.71
CA ASN A 250 1.31 12.86 -19.26
C ASN A 250 2.66 12.73 -18.54
N PHE A 251 3.20 11.52 -18.42
CA PHE A 251 4.46 11.30 -17.71
C PHE A 251 5.66 11.86 -18.48
N LYS A 252 6.57 12.44 -17.70
CA LYS A 252 7.90 12.84 -18.16
C LYS A 252 8.93 11.79 -17.70
N PRO A 253 10.04 11.60 -18.43
CA PRO A 253 11.11 10.71 -17.99
C PRO A 253 11.65 11.11 -16.63
N ALA A 254 11.88 10.13 -15.75
CA ALA A 254 12.53 10.36 -14.48
C ALA A 254 14.02 10.66 -14.68
N SER A 255 14.53 11.62 -13.95
CA SER A 255 15.97 11.92 -13.88
C SER A 255 16.30 12.53 -12.52
N THR A 256 17.57 12.52 -12.15
CA THR A 256 18.06 13.15 -10.91
C THR A 256 18.63 14.54 -11.15
N SER A 257 18.34 15.17 -12.28
CA SER A 257 18.76 16.54 -12.57
C SER A 257 18.17 17.56 -11.61
N LYS A 258 16.91 17.37 -11.23
CA LYS A 258 16.19 18.20 -10.27
C LYS A 258 15.31 17.35 -9.36
N ILE A 259 15.69 17.25 -8.11
CA ILE A 259 15.07 16.37 -7.12
C ILE A 259 14.23 17.18 -6.14
N ALA A 260 13.01 16.75 -5.89
CA ALA A 260 12.20 17.20 -4.78
C ALA A 260 12.23 16.15 -3.67
N LEU A 261 12.72 16.50 -2.50
CA LEU A 261 12.73 15.62 -1.33
C LEU A 261 11.64 16.06 -0.35
N LEU A 262 10.63 15.22 -0.17
CA LEU A 262 9.44 15.49 0.62
C LEU A 262 9.55 14.76 1.95
N LEU A 263 9.79 15.49 3.02
CA LEU A 263 9.99 14.92 4.36
C LEU A 263 9.27 15.75 5.42
N PRO A 264 8.87 15.16 6.54
CA PRO A 264 8.43 15.90 7.70
C PRO A 264 9.65 16.57 8.35
N LEU A 265 9.65 17.89 8.44
CA LEU A 265 10.78 18.67 8.99
C LEU A 265 10.45 19.37 10.31
N ASN A 266 9.17 19.35 10.69
CA ASN A 266 8.68 19.89 11.95
C ASN A 266 7.80 18.89 12.66
N GLY A 267 7.59 19.08 13.96
CA GLY A 267 6.80 18.18 14.79
C GLY A 267 7.58 16.92 15.21
N GLN A 268 6.83 15.92 15.66
CA GLN A 268 7.39 14.70 16.23
C GLN A 268 8.12 13.82 15.21
N ALA A 269 7.69 13.84 13.97
CA ALA A 269 8.31 13.06 12.90
C ALA A 269 9.55 13.72 12.28
N ALA A 270 9.92 14.92 12.71
CA ALA A 270 11.05 15.67 12.17
C ALA A 270 12.39 14.94 12.32
N VAL A 271 12.57 14.21 13.41
CA VAL A 271 13.81 13.45 13.63
C VAL A 271 14.01 12.35 12.57
N PHE A 272 12.92 11.76 12.09
CA PHE A 272 12.93 10.75 11.04
C PHE A 272 13.26 11.38 9.68
N GLY A 273 12.59 12.48 9.37
CA GLY A 273 12.84 13.25 8.15
C GLY A 273 14.28 13.72 8.06
N ARG A 274 14.84 14.23 9.14
CA ARG A 274 16.24 14.69 9.19
C ARG A 274 17.24 13.56 9.00
N ALA A 275 17.01 12.39 9.61
CA ALA A 275 17.90 11.25 9.45
C ALA A 275 17.95 10.78 7.97
N ILE A 276 16.79 10.70 7.32
CA ILE A 276 16.70 10.36 5.90
C ILE A 276 17.36 11.43 5.04
N GLN A 277 17.11 12.70 5.33
CA GLN A 277 17.74 13.83 4.63
C GLN A 277 19.26 13.76 4.70
N GLN A 278 19.82 13.54 5.88
CA GLN A 278 21.26 13.45 6.07
C GLN A 278 21.87 12.31 5.25
N GLY A 279 21.25 11.13 5.24
CA GLY A 279 21.69 10.01 4.44
C GLY A 279 21.59 10.26 2.95
N PHE A 280 20.51 10.84 2.51
CA PHE A 280 20.27 11.19 1.10
C PHE A 280 21.30 12.22 0.60
N GLU A 281 21.52 13.28 1.37
CA GLU A 281 22.49 14.33 1.02
C GLU A 281 23.93 13.80 1.06
N ALA A 282 24.26 12.95 2.03
CA ALA A 282 25.57 12.31 2.10
C ALA A 282 25.87 11.46 0.86
N ALA A 283 24.91 10.67 0.40
CA ALA A 283 25.05 9.88 -0.81
C ALA A 283 25.13 10.75 -2.06
N LYS A 284 24.29 11.75 -2.15
CA LYS A 284 24.28 12.73 -3.24
C LYS A 284 25.64 13.45 -3.38
N ASN A 285 26.21 13.87 -2.26
CA ASN A 285 27.45 14.65 -2.23
C ASN A 285 28.71 13.80 -2.24
N GLY A 286 28.58 12.47 -2.17
CA GLY A 286 29.72 11.56 -2.19
C GLY A 286 30.48 11.44 -0.88
N THR A 287 29.89 11.89 0.23
CA THR A 287 30.51 11.85 1.55
C THR A 287 30.39 10.49 2.24
N THR A 288 29.70 9.53 1.63
CA THR A 288 29.52 8.18 2.14
C THR A 288 30.74 7.28 2.00
N ALA A 289 31.73 7.69 1.20
CA ALA A 289 32.91 6.86 0.85
C ALA A 289 34.24 7.45 1.31
N VAL A 290 34.29 8.63 1.96
CA VAL A 290 35.54 9.33 2.27
C VAL A 290 35.78 9.38 3.77
N SER A 291 36.75 8.58 4.20
CA SER A 291 37.40 8.76 5.50
C SER A 291 38.13 10.12 5.51
N GLY A 292 37.75 11.02 6.38
CA GLY A 292 38.65 12.04 6.86
C GLY A 292 38.41 13.51 6.48
N SER A 293 37.25 13.90 6.02
CA SER A 293 36.87 15.31 6.07
C SER A 293 35.72 15.46 7.07
N ALA A 294 36.08 15.88 8.27
CA ALA A 294 35.09 16.44 9.19
C ALA A 294 34.40 17.59 8.46
N VAL A 295 33.22 17.34 7.92
CA VAL A 295 32.29 18.43 7.63
C VAL A 295 32.11 19.14 8.97
N PRO A 296 32.37 20.45 9.09
CA PRO A 296 32.02 21.14 10.29
C PRO A 296 30.52 20.89 10.47
N ALA A 297 30.18 20.19 11.54
CA ALA A 297 28.82 20.11 11.98
C ALA A 297 28.38 21.58 12.13
N GLN A 298 27.68 22.09 11.14
CA GLN A 298 26.83 23.24 11.40
C GLN A 298 26.04 22.78 12.61
N ALA A 299 26.31 23.40 13.71
CA ALA A 299 25.61 23.13 14.94
C ALA A 299 24.13 23.15 14.59
N ALA A 300 23.57 21.97 14.37
CA ALA A 300 22.16 21.78 14.48
C ALA A 300 21.86 22.39 15.83
N GLN A 301 21.21 23.56 15.84
CA GLN A 301 20.77 24.18 17.07
C GLN A 301 20.15 23.03 17.86
N ALA A 302 20.72 22.80 19.02
CA ALA A 302 20.30 21.75 19.89
C ALA A 302 18.80 21.94 20.13
N ALA A 303 18.00 21.27 19.35
CA ALA A 303 16.63 20.99 19.70
C ALA A 303 16.75 20.31 21.06
N ASN A 304 16.10 20.88 22.06
CA ASN A 304 16.14 20.44 23.43
C ASN A 304 16.23 18.91 23.50
N VAL A 305 17.32 18.42 24.06
CA VAL A 305 17.69 17.01 24.16
C VAL A 305 16.67 16.18 24.98
N ASN A 306 15.63 16.83 25.47
CA ASN A 306 14.66 16.26 26.39
C ASN A 306 13.50 15.49 25.72
N ASP A 307 13.35 15.53 24.39
CA ASP A 307 12.14 15.02 23.72
C ASP A 307 12.39 13.92 22.67
N VAL A 308 13.56 13.28 22.66
CA VAL A 308 13.85 12.29 21.61
C VAL A 308 13.66 10.88 22.15
N VAL A 309 12.46 10.34 21.97
CA VAL A 309 12.22 8.88 22.02
C VAL A 309 12.46 8.34 20.62
N SER A 310 13.38 7.40 20.51
CA SER A 310 13.70 6.76 19.23
C SER A 310 12.61 5.74 18.87
N PRO A 311 11.96 5.88 17.70
CA PRO A 311 11.00 4.90 17.25
C PRO A 311 11.68 3.62 16.76
N SER A 312 10.95 2.52 16.79
CA SER A 312 11.40 1.27 16.17
C SER A 312 11.39 1.37 14.64
N ALA A 313 12.17 0.52 13.96
CA ALA A 313 12.11 0.39 12.50
C ALA A 313 10.71 0.01 12.02
N ALA A 314 9.99 -0.82 12.76
CA ALA A 314 8.61 -1.18 12.49
C ALA A 314 7.66 0.02 12.60
N GLU A 315 7.85 0.88 13.59
CA GLU A 315 7.07 2.11 13.73
C GLU A 315 7.37 3.11 12.62
N THR A 316 8.62 3.19 12.15
CA THR A 316 8.98 4.07 11.04
C THR A 316 8.37 3.62 9.71
N SER A 317 8.19 2.33 9.47
CA SER A 317 7.52 1.83 8.26
C SER A 317 6.02 2.09 8.26
N ASP A 318 5.40 2.16 9.44
CA ASP A 318 3.96 2.37 9.63
C ASP A 318 3.58 3.80 10.02
N LEU A 319 4.48 4.77 9.86
CA LEU A 319 4.22 6.17 10.21
C LEU A 319 2.98 6.73 9.50
N THR A 320 1.92 6.93 10.26
CA THR A 320 0.66 7.55 9.79
C THR A 320 0.56 9.00 10.21
N THR A 321 0.90 9.27 11.45
CA THR A 321 0.95 10.59 12.09
C THR A 321 2.13 10.63 13.05
N ALA A 322 2.54 11.83 13.45
CA ALA A 322 3.51 11.98 14.52
C ALA A 322 2.90 11.45 15.82
N GLN A 323 3.45 10.35 16.34
CA GLN A 323 3.00 9.78 17.62
C GLN A 323 3.60 10.54 18.79
N THR A 324 2.82 10.69 19.86
CA THR A 324 3.30 11.27 21.11
C THR A 324 4.35 10.34 21.72
N PRO A 325 5.59 10.81 21.96
CA PRO A 325 6.61 9.97 22.54
C PRO A 325 6.23 9.52 23.94
N ALA A 326 6.34 8.21 24.20
CA ALA A 326 6.26 7.71 25.56
C ALA A 326 7.45 8.26 26.35
N GLN A 327 7.19 8.82 27.53
CA GLN A 327 8.23 9.34 28.40
C GLN A 327 9.18 8.21 28.81
N GLY A 328 10.38 8.24 28.26
CA GLY A 328 11.48 7.39 28.70
C GLY A 328 12.30 8.11 29.75
N THR A 329 12.67 7.39 30.82
CA THR A 329 13.55 7.89 31.89
C THR A 329 14.92 8.25 31.33
N MET A 330 15.36 9.48 31.62
CA MET A 330 16.69 9.98 31.30
C MET A 330 17.80 9.19 32.00
N GLN A 331 18.82 8.80 31.26
CA GLN A 331 20.13 8.50 31.86
C GLN A 331 21.13 9.58 31.46
N ASN A 332 21.85 10.06 32.47
CA ASN A 332 22.88 11.08 32.33
C ASN A 332 24.05 10.62 31.44
N PRO A 333 24.63 11.51 30.65
CA PRO A 333 25.79 11.17 29.83
C PRO A 333 27.04 10.97 30.72
N VAL A 334 27.63 9.80 30.59
CA VAL A 334 28.95 9.53 31.12
C VAL A 334 29.97 10.08 30.13
N THR A 335 30.80 10.99 30.61
CA THR A 335 31.94 11.54 29.88
C THR A 335 32.93 10.43 29.51
N ALA A 336 33.23 10.32 28.22
CA ALA A 336 34.27 9.42 27.75
C ALA A 336 35.67 9.99 27.99
N PRO A 337 36.65 9.15 28.33
CA PRO A 337 38.02 9.62 28.48
C PRO A 337 38.70 9.80 27.12
N THR A 338 39.39 10.92 27.02
CA THR A 338 40.29 11.27 25.92
C THR A 338 41.46 10.30 25.83
N THR A 339 41.65 9.70 24.67
CA THR A 339 42.90 9.02 24.33
C THR A 339 43.68 9.80 23.26
N GLN A 340 44.97 9.91 23.54
CA GLN A 340 45.98 10.63 22.78
C GLN A 340 46.23 10.05 21.37
N PRO A 341 46.77 10.84 20.46
CA PRO A 341 47.01 10.42 19.08
C PRO A 341 48.31 9.62 18.92
N ALA A 342 48.26 8.60 18.10
CA ALA A 342 49.42 7.83 17.68
C ALA A 342 50.04 8.44 16.40
N THR A 343 51.34 8.49 16.39
CA THR A 343 52.24 9.00 15.38
C THR A 343 52.23 8.24 14.06
N PRO A 344 52.53 8.87 12.93
CA PRO A 344 52.50 8.24 11.60
C PRO A 344 53.81 7.52 11.27
N ALA A 345 53.71 6.41 10.58
CA ALA A 345 54.84 5.68 10.01
C ALA A 345 55.00 5.98 8.49
N PRO A 346 56.22 5.84 7.94
CA PRO A 346 56.61 6.54 6.73
C PRO A 346 56.30 5.80 5.43
N ALA A 347 56.32 6.60 4.38
CA ALA A 347 56.08 6.26 3.01
C ALA A 347 57.08 5.24 2.43
N ALA A 348 56.59 4.30 1.63
CA ALA A 348 57.41 3.46 0.78
C ALA A 348 57.23 3.81 -0.72
N THR A 349 58.38 3.86 -1.33
CA THR A 349 58.77 4.29 -2.65
C THR A 349 58.16 3.55 -3.84
N GLN A 350 58.00 4.32 -4.90
CA GLN A 350 57.68 3.90 -6.28
C GLN A 350 58.73 3.02 -6.92
N ALA A 351 58.33 2.13 -7.77
CA ALA A 351 59.18 1.59 -8.85
C ALA A 351 58.38 1.49 -10.18
N PRO A 352 59.07 1.56 -11.33
CA PRO A 352 58.50 2.17 -12.52
C PRO A 352 57.95 1.17 -13.56
N ALA A 353 57.24 1.79 -14.50
CA ALA A 353 56.58 1.20 -15.63
C ALA A 353 57.55 0.62 -16.68
N GLU A 354 57.20 -0.46 -17.33
CA GLU A 354 57.67 -0.82 -18.65
C GLU A 354 56.51 -1.13 -19.61
N THR A 355 56.58 -0.53 -20.76
CA THR A 355 55.74 -0.70 -21.95
C THR A 355 56.60 -1.37 -23.06
N PRO A 356 56.17 -1.57 -24.29
CA PRO A 356 55.27 -2.60 -24.81
C PRO A 356 55.77 -3.25 -26.11
N ALA A 357 54.88 -3.98 -26.77
CA ALA A 357 54.72 -4.20 -28.21
C ALA A 357 55.24 -5.53 -28.77
N PRO A 358 54.93 -5.88 -30.03
CA PRO A 358 53.75 -5.64 -30.83
C PRO A 358 53.14 -6.91 -31.45
N ALA A 359 52.09 -6.68 -32.20
CA ALA A 359 51.25 -7.60 -32.93
C ALA A 359 51.93 -8.47 -33.97
N THR A 360 51.39 -9.65 -34.23
CA THR A 360 51.37 -10.27 -35.54
C THR A 360 50.03 -10.96 -35.79
N ALA A 361 49.52 -10.66 -36.96
CA ALA A 361 48.32 -11.23 -37.53
C ALA A 361 48.62 -12.60 -38.15
N GLU A 362 47.68 -13.52 -38.08
CA GLU A 362 47.46 -14.50 -39.13
C GLU A 362 46.05 -15.12 -39.10
N GLN A 363 45.61 -15.47 -40.28
CA GLN A 363 44.28 -15.73 -40.80
C GLN A 363 43.77 -17.17 -40.62
N PRO A 364 42.65 -17.54 -41.22
CA PRO A 364 41.54 -18.26 -40.55
C PRO A 364 41.40 -19.72 -40.97
N GLN A 365 40.71 -20.49 -40.20
CA GLN A 365 40.00 -21.69 -40.70
C GLN A 365 39.06 -22.31 -39.64
N PRO A 366 38.23 -23.34 -39.96
CA PRO A 366 36.85 -23.15 -40.37
C PRO A 366 35.85 -23.64 -39.31
N GLN A 367 34.61 -23.24 -39.54
CA GLN A 367 33.42 -23.55 -38.75
C GLN A 367 33.23 -25.05 -38.47
N THR A 368 33.07 -25.38 -37.21
CA THR A 368 32.34 -26.54 -36.78
C THR A 368 31.15 -26.05 -35.94
N GLU A 369 29.98 -26.40 -36.41
CA GLU A 369 28.72 -26.16 -35.69
C GLU A 369 28.79 -26.83 -34.33
N GLN A 370 28.65 -26.02 -33.29
CA GLN A 370 28.33 -26.48 -31.95
C GLN A 370 26.89 -26.14 -31.60
N PRO A 371 26.18 -27.01 -30.86
CA PRO A 371 24.77 -26.82 -30.55
C PRO A 371 24.60 -25.59 -29.67
N GLU A 372 23.51 -24.86 -29.94
CA GLU A 372 23.04 -23.72 -29.17
C GLU A 372 22.96 -24.07 -27.69
N GLN A 373 23.89 -23.55 -26.92
CA GLN A 373 23.74 -23.47 -25.48
C GLN A 373 22.82 -22.28 -25.19
N GLN A 374 21.73 -22.56 -24.52
CA GLN A 374 20.93 -21.51 -23.87
C GLN A 374 21.83 -20.57 -23.09
N PRO A 375 21.61 -19.25 -23.18
CA PRO A 375 22.38 -18.31 -22.39
C PRO A 375 22.09 -18.58 -20.92
N SER A 376 23.06 -19.12 -20.20
CA SER A 376 23.10 -19.09 -18.75
C SER A 376 23.07 -17.62 -18.34
N ALA A 377 22.12 -17.27 -17.47
CA ALA A 377 22.04 -15.95 -16.88
C ALA A 377 23.39 -15.60 -16.28
N GLN A 378 24.08 -14.62 -16.88
CA GLN A 378 25.26 -14.06 -16.28
C GLN A 378 24.86 -13.39 -14.96
N PRO A 379 25.63 -13.57 -13.88
CA PRO A 379 25.39 -12.80 -12.68
C PRO A 379 25.47 -11.31 -13.06
N GLN A 380 24.40 -10.57 -12.82
CA GLN A 380 24.35 -9.15 -13.08
C GLN A 380 25.46 -8.47 -12.26
N ALA A 381 26.26 -7.64 -12.91
CA ALA A 381 27.28 -6.87 -12.24
C ALA A 381 26.63 -5.99 -11.17
N VAL A 382 27.26 -5.95 -9.99
CA VAL A 382 26.82 -5.06 -8.90
C VAL A 382 26.85 -3.62 -9.42
N VAL A 383 25.69 -2.97 -9.47
CA VAL A 383 25.56 -1.58 -9.92
C VAL A 383 25.90 -0.68 -8.75
N THR A 384 26.99 0.09 -8.90
CA THR A 384 27.36 1.13 -7.96
C THR A 384 26.76 2.46 -8.38
N THR A 385 26.10 3.16 -7.45
CA THR A 385 25.55 4.47 -7.72
C THR A 385 26.56 5.56 -7.41
N SER A 386 26.88 6.37 -8.41
CA SER A 386 27.81 7.50 -8.27
C SER A 386 27.12 8.68 -7.56
N ALA A 387 27.90 9.41 -6.77
CA ALA A 387 27.50 10.70 -6.26
C ALA A 387 27.33 11.71 -7.42
N ASN A 388 26.41 12.64 -7.23
CA ASN A 388 26.23 13.80 -8.11
C ASN A 388 25.96 15.06 -7.28
N PRO A 389 26.99 15.71 -6.74
CA PRO A 389 26.83 16.93 -5.95
C PRO A 389 26.15 18.07 -6.70
N GLY A 390 26.29 18.09 -8.04
CA GLY A 390 25.70 19.10 -8.90
C GLY A 390 24.19 18.91 -9.19
N ALA A 391 23.59 17.81 -8.78
CA ALA A 391 22.14 17.62 -8.89
C ALA A 391 21.41 18.67 -8.04
N GLU A 392 20.40 19.30 -8.61
CA GLU A 392 19.60 20.28 -7.89
C GLU A 392 18.66 19.56 -6.93
N LEU A 393 18.76 19.91 -5.65
CA LEU A 393 17.92 19.34 -4.58
C LEU A 393 17.14 20.45 -3.89
N LYS A 394 15.82 20.31 -3.87
CA LYS A 394 14.95 21.15 -3.06
C LYS A 394 14.18 20.28 -2.06
N ILE A 395 14.15 20.71 -0.82
CA ILE A 395 13.49 20.01 0.28
C ILE A 395 12.17 20.68 0.57
N TYR A 396 11.11 19.90 0.69
CA TYR A 396 9.75 20.35 0.98
C TYR A 396 9.31 19.74 2.30
N ASP A 397 8.81 20.58 3.19
CA ASP A 397 8.31 20.17 4.48
C ASP A 397 6.85 19.70 4.36
N THR A 398 6.63 18.41 4.51
CA THR A 398 5.29 17.82 4.43
C THR A 398 4.47 17.98 5.72
N SER A 399 5.08 18.47 6.80
CA SER A 399 4.38 18.73 8.07
C SER A 399 3.63 20.06 8.09
N ALA A 400 3.98 20.99 7.20
CA ALA A 400 3.45 22.35 7.18
C ALA A 400 2.23 22.55 6.27
N GLN A 401 2.04 21.67 5.29
CA GLN A 401 1.01 21.82 4.26
C GLN A 401 0.41 20.44 3.90
N PRO A 402 -0.85 20.41 3.42
CA PRO A 402 -1.41 19.21 2.80
C PRO A 402 -0.57 18.73 1.60
N LEU A 403 -0.50 17.45 1.38
CA LEU A 403 0.37 16.87 0.34
C LEU A 403 0.02 17.35 -1.08
N ASP A 404 -1.26 17.53 -1.40
CA ASP A 404 -1.69 18.04 -2.69
C ASP A 404 -1.13 19.43 -3.03
N GLN A 405 -1.02 20.31 -2.04
CA GLN A 405 -0.38 21.63 -2.18
C GLN A 405 1.14 21.49 -2.39
N VAL A 406 1.78 20.58 -1.66
CA VAL A 406 3.21 20.31 -1.83
C VAL A 406 3.49 19.77 -3.23
N LEU A 407 2.70 18.82 -3.72
CA LEU A 407 2.84 18.26 -5.07
C LEU A 407 2.62 19.30 -6.17
N ALA A 408 1.65 20.21 -5.98
CA ALA A 408 1.42 21.31 -6.92
C ALA A 408 2.63 22.24 -6.98
N GLN A 409 3.22 22.57 -5.84
CA GLN A 409 4.43 23.39 -5.75
C GLN A 409 5.64 22.70 -6.38
N VAL A 410 5.81 21.41 -6.16
CA VAL A 410 6.86 20.58 -6.76
C VAL A 410 6.75 20.58 -8.28
N GLN A 411 5.54 20.43 -8.79
CA GLN A 411 5.28 20.45 -10.24
C GLN A 411 5.57 21.81 -10.83
N GLN A 412 5.19 22.87 -10.15
CA GLN A 412 5.46 24.25 -10.56
C GLN A 412 6.97 24.53 -10.58
N ASP A 413 7.71 24.01 -9.61
CA ASP A 413 9.17 24.14 -9.53
C ASP A 413 9.92 23.27 -10.56
N GLY A 414 9.23 22.36 -11.22
CA GLY A 414 9.76 21.58 -12.34
C GLY A 414 10.66 20.41 -11.94
N ALA A 415 10.44 19.80 -10.79
CA ALA A 415 11.20 18.63 -10.36
C ALA A 415 11.07 17.46 -11.36
N SER A 416 12.16 16.77 -11.61
CA SER A 416 12.21 15.60 -12.49
C SER A 416 11.94 14.29 -11.77
N ILE A 417 12.15 14.27 -10.46
CA ILE A 417 11.80 13.16 -9.58
C ILE A 417 11.45 13.67 -8.16
N VAL A 418 10.52 13.00 -7.53
CA VAL A 418 10.12 13.24 -6.15
C VAL A 418 10.55 12.05 -5.30
N VAL A 419 11.20 12.30 -4.18
CA VAL A 419 11.54 11.31 -3.15
C VAL A 419 10.77 11.66 -1.89
N GLY A 420 9.93 10.77 -1.46
CA GLY A 420 8.93 11.00 -0.41
C GLY A 420 7.50 10.92 -0.97
N PRO A 421 6.47 11.12 -0.16
CA PRO A 421 6.52 11.41 1.27
C PRO A 421 6.86 10.20 2.14
N LEU A 422 7.08 10.44 3.43
CA LEU A 422 7.45 9.40 4.39
C LEU A 422 6.25 8.87 5.17
N LEU A 423 5.43 9.76 5.73
CA LEU A 423 4.34 9.36 6.62
C LEU A 423 3.23 8.67 5.84
N LYS A 424 2.67 7.63 6.42
CA LYS A 424 1.65 6.79 5.76
C LYS A 424 0.42 7.59 5.32
N ASN A 425 -0.06 8.53 6.14
CA ASN A 425 -1.16 9.40 5.76
C ASN A 425 -0.87 10.24 4.51
N ASN A 426 0.36 10.69 4.32
CA ASN A 426 0.79 11.41 3.13
C ASN A 426 0.92 10.47 1.91
N VAL A 427 1.36 9.24 2.12
CA VAL A 427 1.39 8.23 1.04
C VAL A 427 -0.04 7.88 0.61
N GLU A 428 -0.99 7.77 1.53
CA GLU A 428 -2.40 7.59 1.20
C GLU A 428 -2.97 8.78 0.42
N ALA A 429 -2.58 10.01 0.80
CA ALA A 429 -2.93 11.22 0.03
C ALA A 429 -2.32 11.20 -1.37
N LEU A 430 -1.08 10.71 -1.52
CA LEU A 430 -0.44 10.50 -2.82
C LEU A 430 -1.24 9.54 -3.69
N MET A 431 -1.76 8.46 -3.12
CA MET A 431 -2.59 7.48 -3.85
C MET A 431 -3.89 8.09 -4.37
N LYS A 432 -4.45 9.04 -3.64
CA LYS A 432 -5.66 9.76 -4.05
C LYS A 432 -5.38 10.87 -5.05
N SER A 433 -4.13 11.30 -5.19
CA SER A 433 -3.73 12.32 -6.14
C SER A 433 -3.64 11.75 -7.57
N ASN A 434 -3.82 12.60 -8.55
CA ASN A 434 -3.62 12.28 -9.96
C ASN A 434 -2.26 12.79 -10.45
N THR A 435 -1.25 12.79 -9.59
CA THR A 435 0.07 13.32 -9.95
C THR A 435 0.68 12.56 -11.12
N THR A 436 1.28 13.31 -12.05
CA THR A 436 2.06 12.78 -13.15
C THR A 436 3.57 12.82 -12.87
N LEU A 437 3.95 13.30 -11.68
CA LEU A 437 5.35 13.32 -11.24
C LEU A 437 5.86 11.90 -11.01
N ASN A 438 7.13 11.69 -11.31
CA ASN A 438 7.81 10.46 -10.92
C ASN A 438 8.10 10.50 -9.43
N VAL A 439 7.61 9.53 -8.68
CA VAL A 439 7.65 9.52 -7.21
C VAL A 439 8.25 8.22 -6.71
N LEU A 440 9.31 8.32 -5.93
CA LEU A 440 9.78 7.26 -5.05
C LEU A 440 9.22 7.54 -3.65
N ALA A 441 8.06 6.97 -3.35
CA ALA A 441 7.46 7.09 -2.03
C ALA A 441 8.30 6.36 -0.99
N LEU A 442 8.45 6.94 0.20
CA LEU A 442 9.28 6.39 1.27
C LEU A 442 8.46 5.61 2.31
N ASN A 443 7.31 5.13 1.90
CA ASN A 443 6.46 4.22 2.65
C ASN A 443 5.51 3.51 1.69
N GLN A 444 4.78 2.52 2.19
CA GLN A 444 3.77 1.82 1.41
C GLN A 444 2.37 2.28 1.83
N PRO A 445 1.44 2.42 0.87
CA PRO A 445 0.04 2.59 1.19
C PRO A 445 -0.54 1.27 1.71
N GLU A 446 -1.72 1.33 2.30
CA GLU A 446 -2.42 0.13 2.76
C GLU A 446 -2.77 -0.80 1.59
N GLN A 447 -3.17 -0.20 0.47
CA GLN A 447 -3.35 -0.91 -0.81
C GLN A 447 -2.44 -0.28 -1.87
N VAL A 448 -1.49 -1.07 -2.34
CA VAL A 448 -0.57 -0.63 -3.39
C VAL A 448 -1.31 -0.50 -4.71
N GLN A 449 -1.14 0.65 -5.36
CA GLN A 449 -1.60 0.89 -6.72
C GLN A 449 -0.43 0.75 -7.69
N ASN A 450 -0.63 -0.01 -8.76
CA ASN A 450 0.34 -0.08 -9.83
C ASN A 450 0.21 1.15 -10.73
N ARG A 451 1.08 2.12 -10.51
CA ARG A 451 1.15 3.35 -11.30
C ARG A 451 2.54 3.46 -11.92
N ALA A 452 2.60 3.73 -13.22
CA ALA A 452 3.86 3.74 -13.98
C ALA A 452 4.87 4.79 -13.48
N ASN A 453 4.43 5.79 -12.74
CA ASN A 453 5.25 6.88 -12.23
C ASN A 453 5.57 6.77 -10.73
N ILE A 454 5.15 5.72 -10.05
CA ILE A 454 5.33 5.60 -8.59
C ILE A 454 6.02 4.28 -8.26
N CYS A 455 7.05 4.36 -7.44
CA CYS A 455 7.66 3.24 -6.74
C CYS A 455 7.55 3.45 -5.23
N TYR A 456 7.58 2.38 -4.46
CA TYR A 456 7.41 2.41 -3.02
C TYR A 456 8.61 1.78 -2.33
N PHE A 457 9.25 2.53 -1.46
CA PHE A 457 10.40 2.07 -0.68
C PHE A 457 10.15 2.29 0.81
N ALA A 458 10.13 1.23 1.59
CA ALA A 458 9.92 1.29 3.03
C ALA A 458 10.86 0.32 3.75
N LEU A 459 11.15 0.61 5.00
CA LEU A 459 11.79 -0.35 5.92
C LEU A 459 10.73 -1.32 6.46
N SER A 460 10.24 -2.16 5.58
CA SER A 460 9.08 -3.03 5.84
C SER A 460 9.41 -4.13 6.84
N PRO A 461 8.64 -4.28 7.93
CA PRO A 461 8.78 -5.43 8.84
C PRO A 461 8.43 -6.76 8.17
N GLU A 462 7.64 -6.75 7.10
CA GLU A 462 7.38 -7.95 6.30
C GLU A 462 8.63 -8.46 5.58
N ASP A 463 9.47 -7.58 5.07
CA ASP A 463 10.76 -7.95 4.47
C ASP A 463 11.67 -8.63 5.49
N GLU A 464 11.75 -8.08 6.70
CA GLU A 464 12.49 -8.70 7.82
C GLU A 464 11.91 -10.08 8.18
N ALA A 465 10.58 -10.19 8.23
CA ALA A 465 9.91 -11.44 8.57
C ALA A 465 10.21 -12.54 7.54
N ARG A 466 10.18 -12.19 6.25
CA ARG A 466 10.55 -13.13 5.18
C ARG A 466 12.01 -13.55 5.26
N ASP A 467 12.89 -12.60 5.54
CA ASP A 467 14.32 -12.89 5.72
C ASP A 467 14.56 -13.79 6.94
N ALA A 468 13.88 -13.52 8.04
CA ALA A 468 13.95 -14.37 9.24
C ALA A 468 13.44 -15.79 8.95
N ALA A 469 12.34 -15.92 8.21
CA ALA A 469 11.81 -17.22 7.80
C ALA A 469 12.84 -18.02 6.99
N ARG A 470 13.51 -17.39 6.01
CA ARG A 470 14.56 -18.02 5.22
C ARG A 470 15.74 -18.46 6.11
N HIS A 471 16.20 -17.56 6.97
CA HIS A 471 17.32 -17.84 7.88
C HIS A 471 17.02 -18.99 8.84
N ILE A 472 15.86 -18.97 9.46
CA ILE A 472 15.41 -20.03 10.39
C ILE A 472 15.29 -21.37 9.65
N HIS A 473 14.74 -21.36 8.45
CA HIS A 473 14.64 -22.56 7.61
C HIS A 473 16.02 -23.11 7.19
N GLU A 474 16.95 -22.25 6.82
CA GLU A 474 18.33 -22.61 6.48
C GLU A 474 19.07 -23.22 7.67
N GLN A 475 18.75 -22.85 8.89
CA GLN A 475 19.28 -23.45 10.11
C GLN A 475 18.64 -24.81 10.47
N GLY A 476 17.77 -25.32 9.60
CA GLY A 476 17.17 -26.65 9.78
C GLY A 476 16.00 -26.68 10.76
N LYS A 477 15.44 -25.53 11.14
CA LYS A 477 14.30 -25.48 12.05
C LYS A 477 13.02 -25.86 11.30
N GLN A 478 12.10 -26.56 11.99
CA GLN A 478 10.89 -27.09 11.41
C GLN A 478 9.60 -26.62 12.10
N ALA A 479 9.68 -26.17 13.34
CA ALA A 479 8.54 -25.83 14.17
C ALA A 479 8.66 -24.40 14.74
N PRO A 480 8.51 -23.34 13.92
CA PRO A 480 8.66 -21.98 14.37
C PRO A 480 7.41 -21.49 15.12
N LEU A 481 7.65 -20.72 16.18
CA LEU A 481 6.65 -19.97 16.91
C LEU A 481 6.92 -18.48 16.72
N LEU A 482 5.88 -17.71 16.40
CA LEU A 482 5.96 -16.25 16.34
C LEU A 482 5.43 -15.66 17.65
N LEU A 483 6.28 -14.93 18.36
CA LEU A 483 5.89 -14.10 19.51
C LEU A 483 5.75 -12.67 19.03
N ILE A 484 4.51 -12.22 18.86
CA ILE A 484 4.16 -10.98 18.19
C ILE A 484 3.28 -10.10 19.07
N PRO A 485 3.34 -8.78 18.90
CA PRO A 485 2.44 -7.88 19.62
C PRO A 485 1.00 -8.06 19.14
N ARG A 486 0.07 -7.78 20.04
CA ARG A 486 -1.37 -7.78 19.78
C ARG A 486 -1.74 -6.50 19.06
N SER A 487 -1.39 -6.42 17.77
CA SER A 487 -1.57 -5.25 16.90
C SER A 487 -1.58 -5.64 15.43
N THR A 488 -1.91 -4.70 14.55
CA THR A 488 -1.81 -4.89 13.08
C THR A 488 -0.40 -5.23 12.64
N LEU A 489 0.62 -4.67 13.29
CA LEU A 489 2.03 -5.03 13.04
C LEU A 489 2.27 -6.53 13.24
N GLY A 490 1.80 -7.08 14.34
CA GLY A 490 1.93 -8.50 14.64
C GLY A 490 1.27 -9.37 13.57
N ASP A 491 0.07 -9.01 13.14
CA ASP A 491 -0.67 -9.74 12.12
C ASP A 491 0.05 -9.69 10.76
N ARG A 492 0.57 -8.54 10.38
CA ARG A 492 1.33 -8.37 9.12
C ARG A 492 2.62 -9.20 9.11
N VAL A 493 3.35 -9.17 10.20
CA VAL A 493 4.57 -9.99 10.36
C VAL A 493 4.25 -11.48 10.31
N ALA A 494 3.21 -11.91 11.00
CA ALA A 494 2.77 -13.30 11.00
C ALA A 494 2.42 -13.79 9.60
N ASN A 495 1.65 -13.01 8.85
CA ASN A 495 1.27 -13.34 7.49
C ASN A 495 2.49 -13.44 6.54
N ALA A 496 3.40 -12.48 6.60
CA ALA A 496 4.59 -12.46 5.76
C ALA A 496 5.51 -13.64 6.06
N PHE A 497 5.75 -13.93 7.34
CA PHE A 497 6.55 -15.06 7.78
C PHE A 497 5.94 -16.40 7.33
N ALA A 498 4.65 -16.59 7.56
CA ALA A 498 3.98 -17.84 7.23
C ALA A 498 3.92 -18.09 5.71
N GLN A 499 3.70 -17.05 4.91
CA GLN A 499 3.74 -17.18 3.45
C GLN A 499 5.11 -17.57 2.93
N GLU A 500 6.17 -16.94 3.43
CA GLU A 500 7.54 -17.28 3.05
C GLU A 500 7.91 -18.69 3.52
N TRP A 501 7.52 -19.06 4.74
CA TRP A 501 7.75 -20.39 5.28
C TRP A 501 7.13 -21.50 4.43
N GLN A 502 5.91 -21.27 3.95
CA GLN A 502 5.25 -22.21 3.03
C GLN A 502 5.95 -22.27 1.67
N THR A 503 6.40 -21.14 1.13
CA THR A 503 7.17 -21.09 -0.11
C THR A 503 8.45 -21.92 -0.01
N LEU A 504 9.05 -21.98 1.17
CA LEU A 504 10.24 -22.81 1.47
C LEU A 504 9.91 -24.30 1.70
N GLY A 505 8.66 -24.68 1.61
CA GLY A 505 8.19 -26.04 1.88
C GLY A 505 8.01 -26.36 3.36
N GLY A 506 7.98 -25.35 4.21
CA GLY A 506 7.77 -25.49 5.65
C GLY A 506 6.33 -25.85 6.01
N GLY A 507 6.15 -26.42 7.20
CA GLY A 507 4.88 -26.79 7.76
C GLY A 507 4.14 -25.67 8.48
N VAL A 508 3.44 -26.01 9.54
CA VAL A 508 2.64 -25.07 10.32
C VAL A 508 3.52 -24.08 11.08
N VAL A 509 3.18 -22.81 11.02
CA VAL A 509 3.74 -21.73 11.84
C VAL A 509 2.75 -21.42 12.95
N LEU A 510 3.22 -21.45 14.20
CA LEU A 510 2.42 -21.09 15.36
C LEU A 510 2.62 -19.60 15.70
N GLN A 511 1.60 -18.98 16.28
CA GLN A 511 1.67 -17.61 16.77
C GLN A 511 1.14 -17.52 18.21
N GLN A 512 1.77 -16.68 18.99
CA GLN A 512 1.31 -16.24 20.31
C GLN A 512 1.44 -14.73 20.39
N LYS A 513 0.34 -14.08 20.80
CA LYS A 513 0.30 -12.62 20.92
C LYS A 513 0.53 -12.22 22.37
N PHE A 514 1.36 -11.20 22.57
CA PHE A 514 1.57 -10.59 23.88
C PHE A 514 0.94 -9.19 23.92
N GLY A 515 0.62 -8.72 25.13
CA GLY A 515 0.03 -7.42 25.37
C GLY A 515 1.07 -6.29 25.57
N SER A 516 0.64 -5.24 26.26
CA SER A 516 1.48 -4.08 26.54
C SER A 516 2.65 -4.40 27.46
N ALA A 517 3.66 -3.50 27.51
CA ALA A 517 4.78 -3.60 28.43
C ALA A 517 4.31 -3.69 29.90
N SER A 518 3.24 -3.01 30.26
CA SER A 518 2.66 -3.10 31.61
C SER A 518 2.06 -4.48 31.91
N GLU A 519 1.40 -5.11 30.94
CA GLU A 519 0.90 -6.48 31.08
C GLU A 519 2.05 -7.49 31.21
N LEU A 520 3.13 -7.31 30.44
CA LEU A 520 4.32 -8.14 30.53
C LEU A 520 5.00 -7.99 31.89
N ARG A 521 5.10 -6.77 32.40
CA ARG A 521 5.64 -6.49 33.74
C ARG A 521 4.80 -7.16 34.82
N ALA A 522 3.49 -7.04 34.75
CA ALA A 522 2.58 -7.71 35.67
C ALA A 522 2.74 -9.22 35.60
N GLY A 523 2.91 -9.80 34.43
CA GLY A 523 3.19 -11.21 34.24
C GLY A 523 4.48 -11.67 34.91
N VAL A 524 5.57 -10.93 34.75
CA VAL A 524 6.85 -11.22 35.40
C VAL A 524 6.72 -11.14 36.91
N ASN A 525 6.10 -10.07 37.43
CA ASN A 525 5.92 -9.87 38.86
C ASN A 525 4.99 -10.92 39.48
N GLY A 526 4.02 -11.42 38.73
CA GLY A 526 3.12 -12.49 39.15
C GLY A 526 3.68 -13.90 39.00
N GLY A 527 4.88 -14.03 38.48
CA GLY A 527 5.50 -15.35 38.25
C GLY A 527 4.91 -16.09 37.03
N ALA A 528 4.18 -15.41 36.17
CA ALA A 528 3.67 -15.98 34.93
C ALA A 528 4.76 -16.13 33.89
N GLY A 529 4.95 -17.35 33.35
CA GLY A 529 5.86 -17.60 32.25
C GLY A 529 5.15 -17.55 30.88
N ILE A 530 5.96 -17.53 29.83
CA ILE A 530 5.49 -17.70 28.44
C ILE A 530 5.81 -19.14 28.02
N ALA A 531 4.77 -19.94 27.80
CA ALA A 531 4.93 -21.27 27.23
C ALA A 531 5.19 -21.14 25.72
N LEU A 532 6.12 -21.97 25.20
CA LEU A 532 6.43 -22.00 23.76
C LEU A 532 5.37 -22.83 23.03
N ASN A 533 4.17 -22.29 22.94
CA ASN A 533 3.04 -22.83 22.22
C ASN A 533 2.21 -21.69 21.61
N GLY A 534 1.31 -22.02 20.75
CA GLY A 534 0.42 -21.03 20.13
C GLY A 534 -0.61 -21.65 19.22
N SER A 535 -1.36 -20.79 18.55
CA SER A 535 -2.33 -21.18 17.52
C SER A 535 -1.70 -21.11 16.12
N PRO A 536 -2.14 -21.94 15.16
CA PRO A 536 -1.66 -21.86 13.80
C PRO A 536 -1.93 -20.50 13.17
N VAL A 537 -0.98 -20.00 12.38
CA VAL A 537 -1.19 -18.82 11.55
C VAL A 537 -2.00 -19.25 10.33
N SER A 538 -3.18 -18.65 10.15
CA SER A 538 -3.94 -18.77 8.93
C SER A 538 -3.32 -17.88 7.86
N ALA A 539 -2.36 -18.40 7.09
CA ALA A 539 -1.88 -17.70 5.92
C ALA A 539 -3.03 -17.59 4.93
N SER A 540 -3.39 -16.37 4.55
CA SER A 540 -4.28 -16.14 3.42
C SER A 540 -3.54 -16.54 2.15
N LEU A 541 -3.55 -17.83 1.84
CA LEU A 541 -3.16 -18.27 0.51
C LEU A 541 -4.20 -17.71 -0.46
N PRO A 542 -3.78 -17.31 -1.69
CA PRO A 542 -4.73 -17.20 -2.75
C PRO A 542 -5.48 -18.55 -2.79
N GLN A 543 -6.79 -18.51 -2.58
CA GLN A 543 -7.62 -19.70 -2.56
C GLN A 543 -7.29 -20.51 -3.80
N GLN A 544 -6.75 -21.69 -3.62
CA GLN A 544 -6.68 -22.67 -4.70
C GLN A 544 -8.12 -22.98 -5.08
N GLN A 545 -8.51 -22.43 -6.23
CA GLN A 545 -9.83 -22.70 -6.77
C GLN A 545 -9.93 -24.20 -7.07
N SER A 546 -11.07 -24.78 -6.77
CA SER A 546 -11.42 -26.14 -7.21
C SER A 546 -11.17 -26.27 -8.70
N VAL A 547 -10.37 -27.23 -9.10
CA VAL A 547 -10.06 -27.48 -10.50
C VAL A 547 -11.06 -28.53 -11.03
N THR A 548 -11.79 -28.16 -12.08
CA THR A 548 -12.70 -29.10 -12.76
C THR A 548 -11.97 -29.73 -13.95
N ILE A 549 -11.67 -30.98 -13.85
CA ILE A 549 -11.08 -31.77 -14.95
C ILE A 549 -12.10 -32.81 -15.40
N GLY A 550 -12.50 -32.76 -16.68
CA GLY A 550 -13.39 -33.76 -17.28
C GLY A 550 -14.78 -33.85 -16.66
N GLY A 551 -15.32 -32.74 -16.15
CA GLY A 551 -16.64 -32.72 -15.51
C GLY A 551 -16.64 -33.16 -14.04
N LEU A 552 -15.51 -33.54 -13.49
CA LEU A 552 -15.33 -33.85 -12.08
C LEU A 552 -14.68 -32.65 -11.35
N THR A 553 -15.40 -32.08 -10.40
CA THR A 553 -14.86 -31.01 -9.57
C THR A 553 -14.05 -31.65 -8.45
N ILE A 554 -12.74 -31.45 -8.48
CA ILE A 554 -11.87 -31.84 -7.37
C ILE A 554 -11.93 -30.70 -6.35
N PRO A 555 -12.50 -30.92 -5.16
CA PRO A 555 -12.50 -29.88 -4.12
C PRO A 555 -11.06 -29.54 -3.73
N ALA A 556 -10.79 -28.24 -3.51
CA ALA A 556 -9.54 -27.82 -2.91
C ALA A 556 -9.31 -28.60 -1.60
N PRO A 557 -8.05 -29.01 -1.31
CA PRO A 557 -7.78 -29.67 -0.04
C PRO A 557 -8.24 -28.76 1.11
N PRO A 558 -8.91 -29.30 2.15
CA PRO A 558 -9.41 -28.50 3.25
C PRO A 558 -8.24 -27.73 3.89
N THR A 559 -8.35 -26.41 3.90
CA THR A 559 -7.40 -25.49 4.56
C THR A 559 -7.41 -25.64 6.09
N ASP A 560 -8.36 -26.38 6.62
CA ASP A 560 -8.54 -26.69 8.04
C ASP A 560 -8.06 -28.10 8.42
N ALA A 561 -7.00 -28.58 7.81
CA ALA A 561 -6.29 -29.67 8.45
C ALA A 561 -5.70 -29.09 9.73
N GLN A 562 -6.45 -29.15 10.81
CA GLN A 562 -5.91 -29.10 12.15
C GLN A 562 -4.94 -30.29 12.28
N ILE A 563 -3.74 -30.07 11.81
CA ILE A 563 -2.65 -30.92 12.24
C ILE A 563 -2.39 -30.46 13.67
N SER A 564 -3.04 -31.12 14.60
CA SER A 564 -2.59 -31.18 15.98
C SER A 564 -1.27 -31.92 15.99
N GLY A 565 -0.28 -31.34 15.30
CA GLY A 565 1.10 -31.75 15.38
C GLY A 565 1.61 -31.29 16.73
N GLY A 566 1.53 -32.10 17.76
CA GLY A 566 2.22 -31.92 19.01
C GLY A 566 3.74 -31.98 18.82
N GLY A 567 4.27 -31.33 17.79
CA GLY A 567 5.69 -31.12 17.59
C GLY A 567 6.17 -30.03 18.56
N LYS A 568 7.25 -30.33 19.26
CA LYS A 568 7.89 -29.34 20.11
C LYS A 568 8.40 -28.17 19.28
N VAL A 569 8.05 -26.94 19.68
CA VAL A 569 8.59 -25.71 19.08
C VAL A 569 10.13 -25.73 19.18
N ASP A 570 10.80 -25.54 18.05
CA ASP A 570 12.26 -25.56 17.95
C ASP A 570 12.89 -24.20 17.72
N SER A 571 12.06 -23.19 17.45
CA SER A 571 12.48 -21.83 17.15
C SER A 571 11.37 -20.83 17.50
N ALA A 572 11.76 -19.64 17.94
CA ALA A 572 10.83 -18.55 18.22
C ALA A 572 11.35 -17.27 17.58
N TYR A 573 10.49 -16.61 16.79
CA TYR A 573 10.75 -15.29 16.23
C TYR A 573 9.96 -14.24 17.02
N ILE A 574 10.69 -13.32 17.67
CA ILE A 574 10.15 -12.37 18.64
C ILE A 574 10.13 -10.98 18.02
N VAL A 575 8.96 -10.39 17.89
CA VAL A 575 8.77 -9.00 17.43
C VAL A 575 8.46 -8.14 18.63
N ALA A 576 9.50 -7.63 19.27
CA ALA A 576 9.38 -6.90 20.52
C ALA A 576 10.41 -5.79 20.64
N THR A 577 10.07 -4.75 21.39
CA THR A 577 11.00 -3.68 21.76
C THR A 577 12.04 -4.17 22.77
N PRO A 578 13.16 -3.46 22.98
CA PRO A 578 14.12 -3.80 24.02
C PRO A 578 13.50 -3.95 25.41
N GLU A 579 12.58 -3.06 25.76
CA GLU A 579 11.84 -3.12 27.03
C GLU A 579 11.00 -4.39 27.13
N GLU A 580 10.28 -4.74 26.07
CA GLU A 580 9.47 -5.95 26.02
C GLU A 580 10.32 -7.22 26.05
N ILE A 581 11.46 -7.25 25.37
CA ILE A 581 12.43 -8.38 25.40
C ILE A 581 12.93 -8.61 26.81
N ALA A 582 13.19 -7.56 27.57
CA ALA A 582 13.63 -7.65 28.97
C ALA A 582 12.64 -8.39 29.86
N PHE A 583 11.35 -8.35 29.52
CA PHE A 583 10.31 -9.15 30.20
C PHE A 583 10.08 -10.52 29.55
N ILE A 584 10.07 -10.60 28.23
CA ILE A 584 9.74 -11.82 27.47
C ILE A 584 10.79 -12.92 27.71
N LYS A 585 12.08 -12.61 27.67
CA LYS A 585 13.15 -13.61 27.87
C LYS A 585 13.06 -14.30 29.22
N PRO A 586 12.95 -13.57 30.34
CA PRO A 586 12.75 -14.22 31.63
C PRO A 586 11.47 -15.04 31.71
N MET A 587 10.37 -14.59 31.12
CA MET A 587 9.10 -15.31 31.11
C MET A 587 9.18 -16.63 30.33
N ILE A 588 9.93 -16.67 29.22
CA ILE A 588 10.24 -17.92 28.52
C ILE A 588 11.05 -18.85 29.39
N ALA A 589 12.10 -18.36 30.04
CA ALA A 589 12.96 -19.13 30.91
C ALA A 589 12.21 -19.69 32.14
N MET A 590 11.29 -18.90 32.72
CA MET A 590 10.48 -19.34 33.86
C MET A 590 9.59 -20.55 33.55
N ARG A 591 9.05 -20.60 32.33
CA ARG A 591 8.11 -21.66 31.93
C ARG A 591 8.81 -22.86 31.30
N ASN A 592 9.89 -22.66 30.56
CA ASN A 592 10.51 -23.69 29.73
C ASN A 592 11.89 -24.08 30.24
N GLY A 593 12.42 -23.40 31.27
CA GLY A 593 13.77 -23.55 31.75
C GLY A 593 14.82 -22.89 30.84
N SER A 594 16.03 -22.76 31.32
CA SER A 594 17.16 -22.17 30.58
C SER A 594 17.62 -22.99 29.37
N GLN A 595 17.14 -24.22 29.24
CA GLN A 595 17.47 -25.14 28.14
C GLN A 595 16.19 -25.61 27.46
N SER A 596 15.41 -24.66 26.96
CA SER A 596 14.15 -24.98 26.25
C SER A 596 14.33 -25.75 24.94
N GLY A 597 15.58 -25.81 24.43
CA GLY A 597 15.88 -26.41 23.12
C GLY A 597 15.40 -25.56 21.92
N ALA A 598 14.71 -24.49 22.17
CA ALA A 598 14.28 -23.55 21.10
C ALA A 598 15.32 -22.44 20.92
N THR A 599 15.70 -22.19 19.65
CA THR A 599 16.55 -21.06 19.30
C THR A 599 15.72 -19.82 19.24
N LEU A 600 16.16 -18.73 19.86
CA LEU A 600 15.47 -17.47 19.89
C LEU A 600 16.00 -16.52 18.80
N TYR A 601 15.08 -15.98 18.03
CA TYR A 601 15.32 -14.98 16.99
C TYR A 601 14.49 -13.74 17.29
N ALA A 602 14.95 -12.57 16.88
CA ALA A 602 14.22 -11.33 17.08
C ALA A 602 14.25 -10.47 15.82
N SER A 603 13.25 -9.60 15.69
CA SER A 603 13.26 -8.54 14.67
C SER A 603 14.21 -7.41 15.08
N SER A 604 14.49 -6.50 14.14
CA SER A 604 15.27 -5.28 14.40
C SER A 604 14.61 -4.36 15.45
N ARG A 605 13.32 -4.55 15.71
CA ARG A 605 12.57 -3.87 16.76
C ARG A 605 13.21 -4.07 18.15
N SER A 606 13.91 -5.18 18.38
CA SER A 606 14.64 -5.47 19.60
C SER A 606 15.90 -4.62 19.79
N ALA A 607 16.38 -3.96 18.74
CA ALA A 607 17.59 -3.14 18.73
C ALA A 607 17.25 -1.69 18.38
N GLN A 608 16.41 -1.07 19.18
CA GLN A 608 16.00 0.33 19.06
C GLN A 608 16.83 1.26 19.93
N GLY A 609 16.89 2.52 19.52
CA GLY A 609 17.51 3.57 20.30
C GLY A 609 19.01 3.44 20.41
N THR A 610 19.57 3.95 21.50
CA THR A 610 21.00 3.84 21.79
C THR A 610 21.30 2.56 22.55
N ALA A 611 22.36 1.86 22.16
CA ALA A 611 22.82 0.68 22.87
C ALA A 611 23.33 1.07 24.25
N GLY A 612 22.56 0.76 25.30
CA GLY A 612 22.98 0.91 26.69
C GLY A 612 23.89 -0.25 27.15
N PRO A 613 24.49 -0.15 28.34
CA PRO A 613 25.35 -1.20 28.88
C PRO A 613 24.61 -2.53 29.05
N ASP A 614 23.31 -2.52 29.29
CA ASP A 614 22.49 -3.73 29.44
C ASP A 614 22.06 -4.36 28.10
N PHE A 615 22.20 -3.65 26.98
CA PHE A 615 21.82 -4.14 25.68
C PHE A 615 22.44 -5.46 25.29
N ARG A 616 23.72 -5.63 25.57
CA ARG A 616 24.45 -6.89 25.28
C ARG A 616 23.91 -8.07 26.08
N LEU A 617 23.56 -7.83 27.33
CA LEU A 617 22.98 -8.86 28.20
C LEU A 617 21.58 -9.23 27.76
N GLU A 618 20.78 -8.24 27.38
CA GLU A 618 19.42 -8.44 26.89
C GLU A 618 19.38 -9.19 25.55
N MET A 619 20.38 -8.97 24.71
CA MET A 619 20.48 -9.62 23.40
C MET A 619 21.26 -10.95 23.43
N GLU A 620 21.81 -11.33 24.54
CA GLU A 620 22.51 -12.58 24.66
C GLU A 620 21.61 -13.79 24.36
N GLY A 621 22.05 -14.66 23.46
CA GLY A 621 21.30 -15.82 23.03
C GLY A 621 20.20 -15.51 21.99
N LEU A 622 20.10 -14.28 21.52
CA LEU A 622 19.20 -13.88 20.40
C LEU A 622 19.99 -13.68 19.12
N GLN A 623 19.47 -14.23 18.04
CA GLN A 623 19.85 -13.84 16.69
C GLN A 623 18.80 -12.85 16.19
N TYR A 624 19.19 -11.68 15.73
CA TYR A 624 18.22 -10.68 15.29
C TYR A 624 18.48 -10.18 13.88
N SER A 625 17.39 -9.84 13.21
CA SER A 625 17.43 -9.26 11.87
C SER A 625 17.99 -7.85 11.92
N GLU A 626 18.88 -7.53 10.99
CA GLU A 626 19.45 -6.20 10.88
C GLU A 626 19.73 -5.87 9.41
N ILE A 627 19.71 -4.58 9.09
CA ILE A 627 20.12 -4.13 7.76
C ILE A 627 21.63 -4.39 7.55
N PRO A 628 22.06 -4.64 6.32
CA PRO A 628 23.45 -4.97 6.02
C PRO A 628 24.45 -3.95 6.55
N MET A 629 24.17 -2.66 6.46
CA MET A 629 25.05 -1.61 6.98
C MET A 629 25.35 -1.79 8.47
N LEU A 630 24.32 -2.01 9.29
CA LEU A 630 24.47 -2.21 10.75
C LEU A 630 24.97 -3.60 11.10
N ALA A 631 24.83 -4.56 10.19
CA ALA A 631 25.41 -5.90 10.32
C ALA A 631 26.89 -5.96 9.93
N GLY A 632 27.47 -4.85 9.51
CA GLY A 632 28.91 -4.74 9.25
C GLY A 632 29.33 -4.80 7.79
N SER A 633 28.39 -4.78 6.82
CA SER A 633 28.72 -4.80 5.40
C SER A 633 29.41 -3.51 4.92
N ASN A 634 29.18 -2.40 5.59
CA ASN A 634 29.78 -1.11 5.30
C ASN A 634 30.16 -0.38 6.59
N PRO A 635 31.31 -0.74 7.19
CA PRO A 635 31.71 -0.18 8.49
C PRO A 635 31.91 1.33 8.48
N GLN A 636 32.40 1.89 7.38
CA GLN A 636 32.63 3.33 7.27
C GLN A 636 31.32 4.11 7.26
N LEU A 637 30.36 3.67 6.47
CA LEU A 637 29.04 4.28 6.43
C LEU A 637 28.31 4.09 7.78
N MET A 638 28.45 2.94 8.41
CA MET A 638 27.89 2.67 9.74
C MET A 638 28.40 3.67 10.76
N GLN A 639 29.71 3.91 10.81
CA GLN A 639 30.29 4.89 11.73
C GLN A 639 29.79 6.29 11.43
N GLN A 640 29.74 6.67 10.16
CA GLN A 640 29.23 7.97 9.73
C GLN A 640 27.75 8.16 10.11
N ALA A 641 26.92 7.17 9.85
CA ALA A 641 25.50 7.19 10.17
C ALA A 641 25.27 7.28 11.68
N LEU A 642 25.94 6.43 12.46
CA LEU A 642 25.82 6.45 13.94
C LEU A 642 26.33 7.74 14.54
N GLY A 643 27.39 8.34 13.98
CA GLY A 643 27.88 9.65 14.38
C GLY A 643 26.85 10.76 14.11
N ALA A 644 26.20 10.74 12.95
CA ALA A 644 25.21 11.72 12.57
C ALA A 644 23.93 11.66 13.42
N VAL A 645 23.55 10.48 13.87
CA VAL A 645 22.31 10.24 14.64
C VAL A 645 22.56 9.93 16.13
N ARG A 646 23.72 10.23 16.63
CA ARG A 646 24.08 10.06 18.06
C ARG A 646 23.92 8.63 18.57
N ASN A 647 24.37 7.66 17.79
CA ASN A 647 24.30 6.23 18.11
C ASN A 647 22.87 5.68 18.27
N ASP A 648 21.88 6.33 17.71
CA ASP A 648 20.53 5.80 17.66
C ASP A 648 20.37 4.82 16.49
N TYR A 649 20.16 3.56 16.78
CA TYR A 649 20.07 2.53 15.75
C TYR A 649 18.84 2.68 14.84
N SER A 650 17.71 3.11 15.38
CA SER A 650 16.51 3.36 14.58
C SER A 650 16.73 4.48 13.57
N LEU A 651 17.37 5.56 14.01
CA LEU A 651 17.70 6.69 13.13
C LEU A 651 18.84 6.33 12.16
N ALA A 652 19.77 5.46 12.54
CA ALA A 652 20.80 4.96 11.65
C ALA A 652 20.21 4.15 10.49
N ARG A 653 19.16 3.36 10.73
CA ARG A 653 18.43 2.65 9.68
C ARG A 653 17.76 3.63 8.71
N LEU A 654 17.19 4.72 9.22
CA LEU A 654 16.63 5.78 8.37
C LEU A 654 17.70 6.55 7.59
N TYR A 655 18.86 6.75 8.17
CA TYR A 655 20.00 7.31 7.47
C TYR A 655 20.41 6.41 6.29
N ALA A 656 20.53 5.12 6.52
CA ALA A 656 20.80 4.13 5.46
C ALA A 656 19.68 4.10 4.41
N MET A 657 18.44 4.25 4.81
CA MET A 657 17.30 4.41 3.91
C MET A 657 17.45 5.63 3.01
N GLY A 658 17.92 6.75 3.55
CA GLY A 658 18.22 7.96 2.78
C GLY A 658 19.31 7.72 1.73
N VAL A 659 20.37 7.02 2.09
CA VAL A 659 21.44 6.62 1.16
C VAL A 659 20.89 5.74 0.04
N ASP A 660 20.11 4.75 0.37
CA ASP A 660 19.51 3.84 -0.61
C ASP A 660 18.45 4.55 -1.48
N ALA A 661 17.73 5.52 -0.92
CA ALA A 661 16.78 6.34 -1.68
C ALA A 661 17.48 7.14 -2.79
N TRP A 662 18.69 7.65 -2.54
CA TRP A 662 19.51 8.27 -3.58
C TRP A 662 19.83 7.28 -4.70
N ALA A 663 20.27 6.07 -4.36
CA ALA A 663 20.55 5.03 -5.32
C ALA A 663 19.32 4.65 -6.16
N LEU A 664 18.17 4.47 -5.48
CA LEU A 664 16.91 4.15 -6.14
C LEU A 664 16.41 5.28 -7.03
N ALA A 665 16.57 6.53 -6.63
CA ALA A 665 16.20 7.69 -7.44
C ALA A 665 17.01 7.73 -8.75
N ASN A 666 18.30 7.44 -8.68
CA ASN A 666 19.17 7.37 -9.86
C ASN A 666 18.86 6.20 -10.79
N HIS A 667 18.25 5.14 -10.27
CA HIS A 667 17.90 3.93 -11.02
C HIS A 667 16.38 3.73 -11.10
N PHE A 668 15.62 4.79 -10.93
CA PHE A 668 14.15 4.72 -10.91
C PHE A 668 13.57 4.06 -12.17
N THR A 669 14.02 4.47 -13.32
CA THR A 669 13.59 3.91 -14.61
C THR A 669 14.00 2.44 -14.75
N GLN A 670 15.20 2.08 -14.32
CA GLN A 670 15.68 0.69 -14.37
C GLN A 670 14.92 -0.21 -13.41
N MET A 671 14.62 0.27 -12.21
CA MET A 671 13.77 -0.47 -11.27
C MET A 671 12.38 -0.75 -11.86
N ARG A 672 11.88 0.17 -12.66
CA ARG A 672 10.57 0.06 -13.32
C ARG A 672 10.62 -0.83 -14.56
N GLN A 673 11.63 -0.68 -15.40
CA GLN A 673 11.66 -1.22 -16.77
C GLN A 673 12.40 -2.53 -16.91
N VAL A 674 13.36 -2.81 -16.04
CA VAL A 674 14.20 -4.00 -16.15
C VAL A 674 13.77 -5.04 -15.12
N PRO A 675 13.07 -6.11 -15.53
CA PRO A 675 12.71 -7.19 -14.62
C PRO A 675 13.96 -7.82 -14.00
N GLY A 676 13.95 -8.00 -12.68
CA GLY A 676 15.08 -8.57 -11.96
C GLY A 676 16.26 -7.62 -11.74
N PHE A 677 16.13 -6.33 -12.10
CA PHE A 677 17.15 -5.35 -11.75
C PHE A 677 17.34 -5.27 -10.24
N GLU A 678 18.56 -5.38 -9.78
CA GLU A 678 18.90 -5.45 -8.37
C GLU A 678 19.97 -4.40 -8.03
N LEU A 679 19.76 -3.71 -6.92
CA LEU A 679 20.73 -2.82 -6.30
C LEU A 679 21.21 -3.43 -4.99
N ASN A 680 22.52 -3.47 -4.80
CA ASN A 680 23.12 -3.85 -3.51
C ASN A 680 23.09 -2.65 -2.57
N GLY A 681 22.06 -2.57 -1.74
CA GLY A 681 21.80 -1.45 -0.85
C GLY A 681 22.34 -1.64 0.55
N ASN A 682 22.32 -0.57 1.33
CA ASN A 682 22.69 -0.57 2.75
C ASN A 682 21.57 -1.04 3.67
N THR A 683 20.34 -1.08 3.18
CA THR A 683 19.16 -1.60 3.88
C THR A 683 18.76 -3.02 3.43
N GLY A 684 19.46 -3.58 2.49
CA GLY A 684 19.23 -4.89 1.89
C GLY A 684 19.55 -4.88 0.41
N ASP A 685 19.51 -6.04 -0.22
CA ASP A 685 19.47 -6.13 -1.67
C ASP A 685 18.09 -5.73 -2.15
N LEU A 686 18.05 -4.75 -3.05
CA LEU A 686 16.83 -4.05 -3.45
C LEU A 686 16.38 -4.53 -4.81
N THR A 687 15.18 -5.08 -4.89
CA THR A 687 14.50 -5.44 -6.14
C THR A 687 13.12 -4.82 -6.15
N ALA A 688 12.53 -4.65 -7.32
CA ALA A 688 11.16 -4.18 -7.44
C ALA A 688 10.25 -5.33 -7.88
N ASP A 689 9.08 -5.43 -7.26
CA ASP A 689 8.03 -6.30 -7.76
C ASP A 689 7.29 -5.66 -8.95
N GLN A 690 6.25 -6.30 -9.42
CA GLN A 690 5.46 -5.84 -10.57
C GLN A 690 4.77 -4.48 -10.35
N ASP A 691 4.51 -4.10 -9.10
CA ASP A 691 3.90 -2.82 -8.72
C ASP A 691 4.93 -1.76 -8.35
N CYS A 692 6.21 -2.06 -8.57
CA CYS A 692 7.36 -1.26 -8.13
C CYS A 692 7.40 -1.02 -6.61
N VAL A 693 6.98 -2.01 -5.85
CA VAL A 693 7.29 -2.07 -4.42
C VAL A 693 8.70 -2.61 -4.27
N ILE A 694 9.55 -1.83 -3.63
CA ILE A 694 10.92 -2.25 -3.38
C ILE A 694 10.94 -3.30 -2.28
N ILE A 695 11.44 -4.48 -2.63
CA ILE A 695 11.61 -5.60 -1.72
C ILE A 695 13.05 -5.65 -1.29
N ARG A 696 13.28 -5.77 0.01
CA ARG A 696 14.60 -5.87 0.60
C ARG A 696 14.90 -7.31 1.00
N LYS A 697 16.05 -7.80 0.57
CA LYS A 697 16.60 -9.05 1.02
C LYS A 697 17.82 -8.73 1.88
N LEU A 698 17.77 -9.03 3.18
CA LEU A 698 18.76 -8.57 4.14
C LEU A 698 20.03 -9.43 4.15
N SER A 699 19.95 -10.68 3.76
CA SER A 699 21.08 -11.60 3.73
C SER A 699 21.20 -12.39 2.44
#